data_61ba2556df29bce07071a00018006ba3
#
_entry.id   61ba2556df29bce07071a00018006ba3
#
_cell.length_a   1.000
_cell.length_b   1.000
_cell.length_c   1.000
_cell.angle_alpha   90.00
_cell.angle_beta   90.00
_cell.angle_gamma   90.00
#
_symmetry.space_group_name_H-M   'P 1'
#
loop_
_entity.id
_entity.type
_entity.pdbx_description
1 polymer ?
#
loop_
_entity_poly.entity_id
_entity_poly.type
_entity_poly.pdbx_seq_one_letter_code
_entity_poly.pdbx_strand_id
1 'polypeptide(L)'
;MAIESVMQESRIFQPPKEFSAKARLGSMAAYQAMCNEADKNYAEFWAKHAREEISWKKPFTKTLDESNAPFYKWFEDGLLNASYNCLDRQIERGLGDKIAIIFEADGGDVQKVTYKALYQQVCRLANAIKSMGYKKGDRALIYMPMSVEGVVAMQACARLGVIHSVVFGGFSAKSLQERVVDAGATLIIAADEQCRGGKSIPLKPAVDEAFTLGGCEAVRHVIVYRRTGGKVSMTAGRDIYMDEATKNQPEVCEPEWVGAEHPLFILYTSGSTGKPKGVQHSTGGYLLHAILTMKYSFDLQPQDIFWCTADIGWVTGHTYITYGPLACGGTEIVFEGVPTYPDAGRFWKMIQDHKVSIFYTAPTAIRSLIKAAEATPAAAPKHYNLSSLRLLGSVGEPINPEAWMWYYNNIGGARCPIVDTFWQTETGGHMITPMPGATPLVPGSCTLSFPGIQCAIVDEVGHDVPNGQGGILVVKKPWPSMIRTIWGDPDRFVKSYYPEELGGRLYLAGDGAIRDKETGYFTIMGRIDDVLNVSGHRMGTMEIESALVANPLVAEAAVVGRPDETTGETIVAFVVLKGTRPSGDDAKKMATDLRNWVGKEIGPIAKPKEIRFGDNLPKTRSGKIMRRLLRTLAKGEEITQDTSTLENPAILEQLKQAT
;
A
#
# COMPACT_ATOMS: atom_id res chain seq x y z
N MET A 1 -25.53 -15.52 -3.27
CA MET A 1 -26.18 -15.07 -2.01
C MET A 1 -25.59 -13.74 -1.59
N ALA A 2 -26.42 -12.77 -1.19
CA ALA A 2 -25.95 -11.46 -0.76
C ALA A 2 -25.09 -11.56 0.51
N ILE A 3 -24.09 -10.68 0.63
CA ILE A 3 -23.37 -10.46 1.89
C ILE A 3 -24.22 -9.47 2.70
N GLU A 4 -24.56 -9.84 3.93
CA GLU A 4 -25.38 -9.00 4.81
C GLU A 4 -24.44 -8.07 5.63
N SER A 5 -24.79 -6.78 5.70
CA SER A 5 -24.14 -5.82 6.61
C SER A 5 -25.11 -5.47 7.74
N VAL A 6 -24.58 -5.47 8.93
CA VAL A 6 -25.31 -5.12 10.16
C VAL A 6 -24.72 -3.89 10.87
N MET A 7 -23.63 -3.35 10.36
CA MET A 7 -23.06 -2.07 10.86
C MET A 7 -23.85 -0.88 10.34
N GLN A 8 -24.28 -0.02 11.24
CA GLN A 8 -24.89 1.28 10.92
C GLN A 8 -24.01 2.40 11.46
N GLU A 9 -23.26 3.07 10.57
CA GLU A 9 -22.53 4.28 10.90
C GLU A 9 -23.35 5.51 10.43
N SER A 10 -23.75 6.36 11.35
CA SER A 10 -24.60 7.51 11.06
C SER A 10 -23.88 8.87 11.13
N ARG A 11 -22.62 8.87 11.59
CA ARG A 11 -21.84 10.11 11.70
C ARG A 11 -21.36 10.57 10.33
N ILE A 12 -21.64 11.82 9.98
CA ILE A 12 -21.23 12.43 8.71
C ILE A 12 -20.46 13.70 9.02
N PHE A 13 -19.26 13.81 8.44
CA PHE A 13 -18.36 14.95 8.60
C PHE A 13 -18.26 15.73 7.29
N GLN A 14 -18.80 16.94 7.28
CA GLN A 14 -18.72 17.82 6.11
C GLN A 14 -17.29 18.30 5.87
N PRO A 15 -16.86 18.49 4.61
CA PRO A 15 -15.58 19.10 4.34
C PRO A 15 -15.48 20.49 5.00
N PRO A 16 -14.33 20.83 5.63
CA PRO A 16 -14.15 22.16 6.20
C PRO A 16 -14.24 23.23 5.12
N LYS A 17 -15.02 24.29 5.34
CA LYS A 17 -15.26 25.37 4.36
C LYS A 17 -13.97 25.98 3.81
N GLU A 18 -12.99 26.21 4.68
CA GLU A 18 -11.70 26.79 4.29
C GLU A 18 -10.89 25.82 3.41
N PHE A 19 -11.00 24.51 3.65
CA PHE A 19 -10.37 23.49 2.83
C PHE A 19 -11.05 23.46 1.45
N SER A 20 -12.38 23.37 1.40
CA SER A 20 -13.16 23.32 0.17
C SER A 20 -12.89 24.54 -0.72
N ALA A 21 -12.76 25.73 -0.13
CA ALA A 21 -12.51 26.97 -0.87
C ALA A 21 -11.16 26.99 -1.61
N LYS A 22 -10.20 26.20 -1.17
CA LYS A 22 -8.83 26.13 -1.74
C LYS A 22 -8.56 24.83 -2.49
N ALA A 23 -9.43 23.83 -2.35
CA ALA A 23 -9.26 22.52 -2.96
C ALA A 23 -9.50 22.55 -4.47
N ARG A 24 -8.80 21.69 -5.20
CA ARG A 24 -9.02 21.50 -6.66
C ARG A 24 -10.43 21.02 -6.98
N LEU A 25 -10.99 20.17 -6.13
CA LEU A 25 -12.40 19.79 -6.16
C LEU A 25 -13.04 20.23 -4.83
N GLY A 26 -13.65 21.41 -4.84
CA GLY A 26 -14.21 22.05 -3.65
C GLY A 26 -15.70 21.80 -3.42
N SER A 27 -16.36 20.97 -4.26
CA SER A 27 -17.78 20.65 -4.10
C SER A 27 -18.15 19.32 -4.75
N MET A 28 -19.24 18.71 -4.27
CA MET A 28 -19.80 17.50 -4.90
C MET A 28 -20.27 17.77 -6.34
N ALA A 29 -20.70 18.99 -6.66
CA ALA A 29 -21.04 19.35 -8.03
C ALA A 29 -19.81 19.29 -8.96
N ALA A 30 -18.65 19.75 -8.51
CA ALA A 30 -17.40 19.66 -9.26
C ALA A 30 -16.93 18.20 -9.42
N TYR A 31 -17.02 17.40 -8.37
CA TYR A 31 -16.77 15.96 -8.45
C TYR A 31 -17.67 15.27 -9.47
N GLN A 32 -18.98 15.51 -9.39
CA GLN A 32 -19.96 14.91 -10.30
C GLN A 32 -19.73 15.34 -11.75
N ALA A 33 -19.37 16.60 -11.98
CA ALA A 33 -19.04 17.10 -13.32
C ALA A 33 -17.85 16.35 -13.93
N MET A 34 -16.81 16.08 -13.12
CA MET A 34 -15.64 15.31 -13.55
C MET A 34 -15.99 13.83 -13.85
N CYS A 35 -16.85 13.21 -13.04
CA CYS A 35 -17.37 11.87 -13.30
C CYS A 35 -18.20 11.83 -14.60
N ASN A 36 -19.08 12.79 -14.80
CA ASN A 36 -19.91 12.88 -16.01
C ASN A 36 -19.07 13.08 -17.28
N GLU A 37 -17.98 13.86 -17.19
CA GLU A 37 -17.02 14.00 -18.30
C GLU A 37 -16.41 12.65 -18.68
N ALA A 38 -15.96 11.88 -17.68
CA ALA A 38 -15.42 10.54 -17.87
C ALA A 38 -16.45 9.56 -18.45
N ASP A 39 -17.69 9.59 -17.97
CA ASP A 39 -18.76 8.70 -18.45
C ASP A 39 -19.15 9.01 -19.88
N LYS A 40 -19.19 10.29 -20.25
CA LYS A 40 -19.59 10.76 -21.59
C LYS A 40 -18.56 10.37 -22.65
N ASN A 41 -17.27 10.49 -22.36
CA ASN A 41 -16.19 10.15 -23.30
C ASN A 41 -14.98 9.59 -22.55
N TYR A 42 -15.04 8.31 -22.22
CA TYR A 42 -14.11 7.64 -21.34
C TYR A 42 -12.66 7.73 -21.78
N ALA A 43 -12.38 7.38 -23.03
CA ALA A 43 -11.02 7.40 -23.56
C ALA A 43 -10.47 8.84 -23.61
N GLU A 44 -11.27 9.82 -24.06
CA GLU A 44 -10.83 11.20 -24.15
C GLU A 44 -10.61 11.86 -22.78
N PHE A 45 -11.39 11.47 -21.77
CA PHE A 45 -11.15 11.91 -20.38
C PHE A 45 -9.72 11.59 -19.95
N TRP A 46 -9.29 10.35 -20.13
CA TRP A 46 -7.93 9.94 -19.77
C TRP A 46 -6.88 10.53 -20.70
N ALA A 47 -7.18 10.64 -22.00
CA ALA A 47 -6.28 11.27 -22.98
C ALA A 47 -5.98 12.72 -22.65
N LYS A 48 -7.01 13.50 -22.31
CA LYS A 48 -6.87 14.90 -21.87
C LYS A 48 -5.93 15.00 -20.67
N HIS A 49 -6.19 14.23 -19.63
CA HIS A 49 -5.32 14.22 -18.44
C HIS A 49 -3.89 13.76 -18.75
N ALA A 50 -3.72 12.77 -19.60
CA ALA A 50 -2.40 12.31 -20.00
C ALA A 50 -1.59 13.38 -20.75
N ARG A 51 -2.24 14.17 -21.59
CA ARG A 51 -1.61 15.30 -22.32
C ARG A 51 -1.25 16.45 -21.37
N GLU A 52 -2.09 16.73 -20.41
CA GLU A 52 -1.90 17.83 -19.45
C GLU A 52 -0.86 17.51 -18.37
N GLU A 53 -0.82 16.27 -17.88
CA GLU A 53 -0.06 15.91 -16.68
C GLU A 53 1.29 15.27 -16.96
N ILE A 54 1.50 14.69 -18.12
CA ILE A 54 2.74 14.00 -18.49
C ILE A 54 3.49 14.78 -19.56
N SER A 55 4.81 14.90 -19.38
CA SER A 55 5.71 15.36 -20.43
C SER A 55 6.09 14.17 -21.32
N TRP A 56 5.63 14.21 -22.55
CA TRP A 56 5.88 13.20 -23.58
C TRP A 56 7.05 13.60 -24.48
N LYS A 57 7.95 12.68 -24.76
CA LYS A 57 8.96 12.86 -25.82
C LYS A 57 8.30 12.80 -27.20
N LYS A 58 7.41 11.85 -27.38
CA LYS A 58 6.54 11.73 -28.53
C LYS A 58 5.10 11.60 -28.00
N PRO A 59 4.20 12.54 -28.29
CA PRO A 59 2.81 12.43 -27.92
C PRO A 59 2.15 11.18 -28.49
N PHE A 60 1.27 10.55 -27.72
CA PHE A 60 0.47 9.41 -28.17
C PHE A 60 -0.66 9.87 -29.13
N THR A 61 -1.06 8.98 -30.00
CA THR A 61 -2.26 9.13 -30.85
C THR A 61 -3.30 8.06 -30.55
N LYS A 62 -2.86 6.91 -30.01
CA LYS A 62 -3.72 5.80 -29.59
C LYS A 62 -3.93 5.85 -28.09
N THR A 63 -5.14 6.16 -27.64
CA THR A 63 -5.43 6.30 -26.21
C THR A 63 -5.63 4.96 -25.53
N LEU A 64 -6.57 4.15 -26.01
CA LEU A 64 -6.93 2.85 -25.43
C LEU A 64 -7.09 1.82 -26.54
N ASP A 65 -6.43 0.69 -26.39
CA ASP A 65 -6.63 -0.48 -27.23
C ASP A 65 -7.28 -1.60 -26.39
N GLU A 66 -8.49 -1.98 -26.79
CA GLU A 66 -9.29 -3.05 -26.18
C GLU A 66 -9.38 -4.30 -27.06
N SER A 67 -8.66 -4.34 -28.19
CA SER A 67 -8.78 -5.42 -29.20
C SER A 67 -8.38 -6.80 -28.67
N ASN A 68 -7.53 -6.86 -27.65
CA ASN A 68 -7.08 -8.09 -27.01
C ASN A 68 -7.46 -8.14 -25.51
N ALA A 69 -8.70 -7.71 -25.16
CA ALA A 69 -9.16 -7.76 -23.78
C ALA A 69 -9.04 -9.18 -23.19
N PRO A 70 -8.62 -9.34 -21.90
CA PRO A 70 -8.39 -8.29 -20.90
C PRO A 70 -6.96 -7.70 -20.89
N PHE A 71 -6.16 -7.91 -21.94
CA PHE A 71 -4.83 -7.34 -22.08
C PHE A 71 -4.93 -5.96 -22.73
N TYR A 72 -5.36 -4.98 -21.96
CA TYR A 72 -5.56 -3.59 -22.41
C TYR A 72 -4.22 -2.86 -22.55
N LYS A 73 -4.17 -1.89 -23.49
CA LYS A 73 -3.04 -0.99 -23.68
C LYS A 73 -3.49 0.45 -23.64
N TRP A 74 -2.71 1.29 -22.98
CA TRP A 74 -2.97 2.72 -22.85
C TRP A 74 -1.82 3.53 -23.43
N PHE A 75 -2.14 4.53 -24.27
CA PHE A 75 -1.17 5.47 -24.85
C PHE A 75 -0.03 4.78 -25.63
N GLU A 76 -0.31 3.67 -26.28
CA GLU A 76 0.66 2.68 -26.77
C GLU A 76 1.78 3.27 -27.63
N ASP A 77 1.47 4.25 -28.49
CA ASP A 77 2.43 4.86 -29.43
C ASP A 77 3.13 6.10 -28.87
N GLY A 78 2.84 6.50 -27.63
CA GLY A 78 3.53 7.57 -26.92
C GLY A 78 4.88 7.14 -26.36
N LEU A 79 5.83 8.08 -26.32
CA LEU A 79 7.15 7.89 -25.69
C LEU A 79 7.33 8.83 -24.52
N LEU A 80 7.75 8.30 -23.37
CA LEU A 80 8.02 9.06 -22.15
C LEU A 80 9.15 8.41 -21.34
N ASN A 81 9.50 9.06 -20.24
CA ASN A 81 10.33 8.46 -19.20
C ASN A 81 9.81 8.88 -17.82
N ALA A 82 9.64 7.93 -16.91
CA ALA A 82 9.11 8.22 -15.58
C ALA A 82 10.09 9.07 -14.73
N SER A 83 11.40 8.77 -14.78
CA SER A 83 12.42 9.55 -14.07
C SER A 83 12.49 10.98 -14.58
N TYR A 84 12.39 11.20 -15.90
CA TYR A 84 12.30 12.54 -16.47
C TYR A 84 11.13 13.35 -15.90
N ASN A 85 9.96 12.75 -15.85
CA ASN A 85 8.76 13.38 -15.30
C ASN A 85 8.87 13.68 -13.79
N CYS A 86 9.63 12.89 -13.05
CA CYS A 86 9.86 13.09 -11.62
C CYS A 86 10.95 14.13 -11.32
N LEU A 87 11.97 14.24 -12.15
CA LEU A 87 13.20 15.00 -11.86
C LEU A 87 13.47 16.13 -12.85
N ASP A 88 13.84 15.81 -14.08
CA ASP A 88 14.23 16.78 -15.12
C ASP A 88 13.15 17.84 -15.32
N ARG A 89 11.91 17.41 -15.48
CA ARG A 89 10.76 18.29 -15.65
C ARG A 89 10.58 19.27 -14.48
N GLN A 90 10.84 18.84 -13.26
CA GLN A 90 10.72 19.71 -12.09
C GLN A 90 11.84 20.75 -12.06
N ILE A 91 13.05 20.38 -12.46
CA ILE A 91 14.17 21.33 -12.61
C ILE A 91 13.86 22.35 -13.70
N GLU A 92 13.35 21.91 -14.85
CA GLU A 92 12.93 22.79 -15.96
C GLU A 92 11.81 23.76 -15.56
N ARG A 93 10.96 23.36 -14.61
CA ARG A 93 9.91 24.21 -14.00
C ARG A 93 10.43 25.18 -12.94
N GLY A 94 11.74 25.21 -12.70
CA GLY A 94 12.38 26.09 -11.72
C GLY A 94 12.41 25.55 -10.29
N LEU A 95 12.11 24.25 -10.08
CA LEU A 95 12.08 23.62 -8.76
C LEU A 95 13.42 22.94 -8.38
N GLY A 96 14.51 23.21 -9.11
CA GLY A 96 15.81 22.56 -8.86
C GLY A 96 16.31 22.69 -7.43
N ASP A 97 16.12 23.84 -6.81
CA ASP A 97 16.54 24.13 -5.42
C ASP A 97 15.49 23.78 -4.37
N LYS A 98 14.27 23.37 -4.80
CA LYS A 98 13.23 22.90 -3.88
C LYS A 98 13.63 21.57 -3.26
N ILE A 99 13.37 21.40 -1.96
CA ILE A 99 13.55 20.12 -1.29
C ILE A 99 12.57 19.11 -1.89
N ALA A 100 13.11 18.03 -2.44
CA ALA A 100 12.34 16.88 -2.93
C ALA A 100 12.11 15.90 -1.79
N ILE A 101 13.15 15.54 -1.06
CA ILE A 101 13.12 14.55 0.03
C ILE A 101 13.68 15.15 1.31
N ILE A 102 12.93 14.97 2.39
CA ILE A 102 13.42 15.08 3.77
C ILE A 102 13.56 13.64 4.27
N PHE A 103 14.79 13.17 4.36
CA PHE A 103 15.08 11.85 4.93
C PHE A 103 15.30 11.96 6.42
N GLU A 104 14.66 11.09 7.21
CA GLU A 104 14.98 10.92 8.62
C GLU A 104 15.34 9.46 8.90
N ALA A 105 16.53 9.26 9.45
CA ALA A 105 17.05 7.95 9.84
C ALA A 105 16.39 7.44 11.13
N ASP A 106 16.47 6.14 11.37
CA ASP A 106 16.02 5.49 12.60
C ASP A 106 16.62 6.15 13.86
N GLY A 107 17.89 6.54 13.81
CA GLY A 107 18.59 7.26 14.89
C GLY A 107 18.22 8.74 15.04
N GLY A 108 17.45 9.32 14.13
CA GLY A 108 17.02 10.71 14.16
C GLY A 108 17.85 11.68 13.30
N ASP A 109 18.89 11.22 12.62
CA ASP A 109 19.65 12.05 11.69
C ASP A 109 18.77 12.44 10.51
N VAL A 110 18.86 13.73 10.10
CA VAL A 110 18.03 14.30 9.04
C VAL A 110 18.90 14.73 7.87
N GLN A 111 18.49 14.36 6.66
CA GLN A 111 19.08 14.83 5.41
C GLN A 111 17.99 15.45 4.52
N LYS A 112 18.28 16.63 3.97
CA LYS A 112 17.40 17.29 2.98
C LYS A 112 18.06 17.25 1.61
N VAL A 113 17.31 16.76 0.63
CA VAL A 113 17.80 16.57 -0.75
C VAL A 113 16.92 17.38 -1.70
N THR A 114 17.55 18.29 -2.45
CA THR A 114 16.86 19.08 -3.48
C THR A 114 16.58 18.24 -4.73
N TYR A 115 15.66 18.69 -5.59
CA TYR A 115 15.41 18.04 -6.89
C TYR A 115 16.69 17.94 -7.73
N LYS A 116 17.51 18.99 -7.75
CA LYS A 116 18.80 19.00 -8.46
C LYS A 116 19.76 17.97 -7.89
N ALA A 117 19.92 17.91 -6.57
CA ALA A 117 20.79 16.94 -5.91
C ALA A 117 20.30 15.49 -6.14
N LEU A 118 18.98 15.26 -6.05
CA LEU A 118 18.39 13.96 -6.33
C LEU A 118 18.61 13.53 -7.79
N TYR A 119 18.38 14.43 -8.74
CA TYR A 119 18.68 14.24 -10.14
C TYR A 119 20.13 13.82 -10.38
N GLN A 120 21.09 14.52 -9.77
CA GLN A 120 22.52 14.22 -9.92
C GLN A 120 22.86 12.83 -9.38
N GLN A 121 22.33 12.46 -8.22
CA GLN A 121 22.52 11.11 -7.65
C GLN A 121 21.93 10.02 -8.56
N VAL A 122 20.73 10.23 -9.08
CA VAL A 122 20.07 9.30 -10.01
C VAL A 122 20.89 9.15 -11.30
N CYS A 123 21.37 10.25 -11.86
CA CYS A 123 22.21 10.23 -13.07
C CYS A 123 23.52 9.47 -12.85
N ARG A 124 24.20 9.69 -11.74
CA ARG A 124 25.45 8.97 -11.43
C ARG A 124 25.20 7.45 -11.31
N LEU A 125 24.15 7.04 -10.60
CA LEU A 125 23.84 5.60 -10.48
C LEU A 125 23.38 5.02 -11.83
N ALA A 126 22.56 5.74 -12.59
CA ALA A 126 22.15 5.32 -13.92
C ALA A 126 23.37 5.14 -14.85
N ASN A 127 24.31 6.08 -14.86
CA ASN A 127 25.54 5.96 -15.63
C ASN A 127 26.41 4.77 -15.19
N ALA A 128 26.49 4.51 -13.89
CA ALA A 128 27.19 3.33 -13.36
C ALA A 128 26.57 2.03 -13.87
N ILE A 129 25.24 1.91 -13.77
CA ILE A 129 24.50 0.74 -14.25
C ILE A 129 24.67 0.58 -15.76
N LYS A 130 24.58 1.66 -16.53
CA LYS A 130 24.79 1.68 -17.98
C LYS A 130 26.20 1.23 -18.35
N SER A 131 27.23 1.69 -17.62
CA SER A 131 28.62 1.30 -17.85
C SER A 131 28.90 -0.17 -17.59
N MET A 132 28.07 -0.83 -16.77
CA MET A 132 28.11 -2.28 -16.53
C MET A 132 27.40 -3.09 -17.65
N GLY A 133 26.86 -2.41 -18.67
CA GLY A 133 26.24 -3.02 -19.84
C GLY A 133 24.74 -3.31 -19.71
N TYR A 134 24.06 -2.75 -18.71
CA TYR A 134 22.61 -2.86 -18.57
C TYR A 134 21.89 -1.88 -19.50
N LYS A 135 20.73 -2.27 -19.97
CA LYS A 135 19.94 -1.53 -20.95
C LYS A 135 18.44 -1.74 -20.73
N LYS A 136 17.66 -1.00 -21.47
CA LYS A 136 16.20 -1.11 -21.54
C LYS A 136 15.75 -2.57 -21.65
N GLY A 137 14.82 -2.95 -20.78
CA GLY A 137 14.25 -4.30 -20.73
C GLY A 137 15.00 -5.28 -19.81
N ASP A 138 16.23 -4.95 -19.37
CA ASP A 138 16.88 -5.72 -18.31
C ASP A 138 16.10 -5.59 -17.00
N ARG A 139 16.23 -6.57 -16.09
CA ARG A 139 15.54 -6.56 -14.79
C ARG A 139 16.55 -6.44 -13.66
N ALA A 140 16.24 -5.55 -12.73
CA ALA A 140 17.00 -5.34 -11.51
C ALA A 140 16.13 -5.66 -10.28
N LEU A 141 16.68 -6.42 -9.33
CA LEU A 141 16.08 -6.59 -8.02
C LEU A 141 16.67 -5.57 -7.07
N ILE A 142 15.80 -4.89 -6.32
CA ILE A 142 16.20 -3.87 -5.33
C ILE A 142 15.84 -4.38 -3.93
N TYR A 143 16.85 -4.53 -3.08
CA TYR A 143 16.73 -4.99 -1.69
C TYR A 143 17.41 -4.00 -0.76
N MET A 144 16.72 -2.88 -0.51
CA MET A 144 17.26 -1.67 0.10
C MET A 144 16.41 -1.25 1.31
N PRO A 145 17.00 -0.60 2.31
CA PRO A 145 16.24 0.08 3.35
C PRO A 145 15.48 1.29 2.77
N MET A 146 14.51 1.80 3.55
CA MET A 146 13.98 3.14 3.32
C MET A 146 15.14 4.14 3.42
N SER A 147 15.44 4.78 2.31
CA SER A 147 16.60 5.68 2.18
C SER A 147 16.45 6.54 0.91
N VAL A 148 17.22 7.60 0.83
CA VAL A 148 17.36 8.36 -0.42
C VAL A 148 17.90 7.46 -1.52
N GLU A 149 18.86 6.61 -1.20
CA GLU A 149 19.51 5.67 -2.13
C GLU A 149 18.55 4.59 -2.64
N GLY A 150 17.55 4.20 -1.85
CA GLY A 150 16.48 3.30 -2.29
C GLY A 150 15.61 3.95 -3.37
N VAL A 151 15.21 5.20 -3.19
CA VAL A 151 14.49 5.98 -4.20
C VAL A 151 15.37 6.22 -5.43
N VAL A 152 16.65 6.56 -5.24
CA VAL A 152 17.62 6.73 -6.31
C VAL A 152 17.77 5.47 -7.16
N ALA A 153 17.81 4.29 -6.54
CA ALA A 153 17.90 3.02 -7.26
C ALA A 153 16.69 2.79 -8.17
N MET A 154 15.47 3.03 -7.67
CA MET A 154 14.24 2.90 -8.47
C MET A 154 14.20 3.89 -9.63
N GLN A 155 14.54 5.15 -9.37
CA GLN A 155 14.56 6.21 -10.37
C GLN A 155 15.66 5.99 -11.43
N ALA A 156 16.82 5.48 -11.06
CA ALA A 156 17.90 5.15 -11.99
C ALA A 156 17.51 4.00 -12.94
N CYS A 157 16.85 2.97 -12.42
CA CYS A 157 16.28 1.91 -13.25
C CYS A 157 15.25 2.47 -14.23
N ALA A 158 14.29 3.27 -13.75
CA ALA A 158 13.29 3.91 -14.60
C ALA A 158 13.93 4.79 -15.68
N ARG A 159 14.99 5.53 -15.33
CA ARG A 159 15.71 6.39 -16.27
C ARG A 159 16.31 5.62 -17.43
N LEU A 160 16.78 4.40 -17.20
CA LEU A 160 17.40 3.52 -18.20
C LEU A 160 16.40 2.60 -18.91
N GLY A 161 15.13 2.60 -18.53
CA GLY A 161 14.17 1.59 -19.00
C GLY A 161 14.45 0.18 -18.44
N VAL A 162 15.26 0.06 -17.41
CA VAL A 162 15.48 -1.17 -16.65
C VAL A 162 14.26 -1.41 -15.76
N ILE A 163 13.69 -2.61 -15.84
CA ILE A 163 12.49 -2.98 -15.08
C ILE A 163 12.93 -3.35 -13.66
N HIS A 164 12.48 -2.60 -12.66
CA HIS A 164 12.85 -2.91 -11.30
C HIS A 164 11.82 -3.78 -10.58
N SER A 165 12.30 -4.60 -9.65
CA SER A 165 11.49 -5.36 -8.71
C SER A 165 12.03 -5.13 -7.31
N VAL A 166 11.28 -4.39 -6.49
CA VAL A 166 11.67 -4.08 -5.12
C VAL A 166 11.20 -5.19 -4.18
N VAL A 167 12.12 -5.66 -3.34
CA VAL A 167 11.84 -6.62 -2.28
C VAL A 167 12.00 -5.93 -0.94
N PHE A 168 11.01 -6.09 -0.07
CA PHE A 168 11.04 -5.48 1.27
C PHE A 168 12.29 -5.90 2.04
N GLY A 169 13.02 -4.91 2.57
CA GLY A 169 14.23 -5.12 3.38
C GLY A 169 13.94 -5.94 4.63
N GLY A 170 14.43 -7.16 4.65
CA GLY A 170 14.18 -8.11 5.72
C GLY A 170 13.36 -9.33 5.32
N PHE A 171 12.97 -9.47 4.03
CA PHE A 171 12.53 -10.76 3.54
C PHE A 171 13.68 -11.77 3.54
N SER A 172 13.34 -13.06 3.61
CA SER A 172 14.32 -14.14 3.67
C SER A 172 15.11 -14.28 2.36
N ALA A 173 16.26 -14.94 2.44
CA ALA A 173 17.06 -15.32 1.29
C ALA A 173 16.28 -16.12 0.26
N LYS A 174 15.40 -17.02 0.70
CA LYS A 174 14.50 -17.78 -0.17
C LYS A 174 13.56 -16.87 -0.94
N SER A 175 12.93 -15.90 -0.27
CA SER A 175 12.06 -14.92 -0.92
C SER A 175 12.80 -14.08 -1.98
N LEU A 176 14.06 -13.73 -1.71
CA LEU A 176 14.93 -13.05 -2.67
C LEU A 176 15.21 -13.95 -3.88
N GLN A 177 15.67 -15.16 -3.64
CA GLN A 177 16.02 -16.13 -4.67
C GLN A 177 14.84 -16.40 -5.60
N GLU A 178 13.65 -16.66 -5.05
CA GLU A 178 12.45 -16.92 -5.86
C GLU A 178 12.11 -15.74 -6.78
N ARG A 179 12.28 -14.51 -6.31
CA ARG A 179 12.01 -13.30 -7.11
C ARG A 179 13.09 -13.02 -8.15
N VAL A 180 14.34 -13.27 -7.83
CA VAL A 180 15.45 -13.19 -8.81
C VAL A 180 15.19 -14.14 -9.96
N VAL A 181 14.83 -15.38 -9.66
CA VAL A 181 14.58 -16.42 -10.66
C VAL A 181 13.34 -16.08 -11.51
N ASP A 182 12.23 -15.76 -10.87
CA ASP A 182 10.96 -15.50 -11.55
C ASP A 182 11.02 -14.24 -12.44
N ALA A 183 11.61 -13.16 -11.94
CA ALA A 183 11.81 -11.93 -12.71
C ALA A 183 12.89 -12.07 -13.79
N GLY A 184 13.76 -13.06 -13.69
CA GLY A 184 14.96 -13.17 -14.53
C GLY A 184 15.90 -11.98 -14.28
N ALA A 185 16.06 -11.57 -13.04
CA ALA A 185 16.89 -10.42 -12.68
C ALA A 185 18.38 -10.71 -12.93
N THR A 186 19.08 -9.74 -13.52
CA THR A 186 20.51 -9.81 -13.86
C THR A 186 21.36 -8.82 -13.08
N LEU A 187 20.72 -7.93 -12.33
CA LEU A 187 21.31 -6.95 -11.42
C LEU A 187 20.61 -7.03 -10.07
N ILE A 188 21.37 -6.94 -8.98
CA ILE A 188 20.85 -6.72 -7.64
C ILE A 188 21.42 -5.42 -7.11
N ILE A 189 20.55 -4.57 -6.52
CA ILE A 189 20.95 -3.37 -5.78
C ILE A 189 20.50 -3.60 -4.34
N ALA A 190 21.45 -3.68 -3.43
CA ALA A 190 21.21 -4.00 -2.02
C ALA A 190 21.96 -3.03 -1.10
N ALA A 191 21.78 -3.18 0.19
CA ALA A 191 22.58 -2.49 1.21
C ALA A 191 23.35 -3.49 2.07
N ASP A 192 24.37 -3.01 2.77
CA ASP A 192 25.05 -3.79 3.79
C ASP A 192 24.08 -4.19 4.90
N GLU A 193 23.44 -3.21 5.52
CA GLU A 193 22.49 -3.35 6.61
C GLU A 193 21.35 -2.32 6.48
N GLN A 194 20.33 -2.44 7.32
CA GLN A 194 19.34 -1.41 7.59
C GLN A 194 19.26 -1.12 9.08
N CYS A 195 18.80 0.08 9.45
CA CYS A 195 18.52 0.44 10.84
C CYS A 195 17.04 0.39 11.12
N ARG A 196 16.63 -0.32 12.18
CA ARG A 196 15.21 -0.43 12.52
C ARG A 196 15.01 -0.63 14.02
N GLY A 197 14.36 0.33 14.68
CA GLY A 197 14.09 0.25 16.10
C GLY A 197 15.35 0.23 16.96
N GLY A 198 16.39 0.97 16.59
CA GLY A 198 17.69 1.02 17.27
C GLY A 198 18.61 -0.17 16.98
N LYS A 199 18.25 -1.03 16.04
CA LYS A 199 19.02 -2.22 15.68
C LYS A 199 19.51 -2.15 14.24
N SER A 200 20.73 -2.61 13.98
CA SER A 200 21.24 -2.89 12.64
C SER A 200 20.80 -4.30 12.21
N ILE A 201 20.17 -4.40 11.05
CA ILE A 201 19.69 -5.66 10.50
C ILE A 201 20.46 -5.94 9.20
N PRO A 202 21.16 -7.07 9.10
CA PRO A 202 21.93 -7.43 7.90
C PRO A 202 21.02 -7.62 6.68
N LEU A 203 21.42 -7.07 5.52
CA LEU A 203 20.75 -7.27 4.23
C LEU A 203 21.63 -8.05 3.25
N LYS A 204 22.88 -7.61 3.04
CA LYS A 204 23.79 -8.28 2.10
C LYS A 204 23.97 -9.79 2.37
N PRO A 205 24.08 -10.27 3.64
CA PRO A 205 24.14 -11.70 3.92
C PRO A 205 22.95 -12.51 3.38
N ALA A 206 21.74 -11.95 3.39
CA ALA A 206 20.56 -12.61 2.79
C ALA A 206 20.69 -12.72 1.26
N VAL A 207 21.30 -11.71 0.62
CA VAL A 207 21.62 -11.77 -0.82
C VAL A 207 22.63 -12.87 -1.11
N ASP A 208 23.69 -12.96 -0.32
CA ASP A 208 24.72 -14.01 -0.49
C ASP A 208 24.14 -15.42 -0.27
N GLU A 209 23.29 -15.58 0.74
CA GLU A 209 22.57 -16.84 0.98
C GLU A 209 21.65 -17.20 -0.19
N ALA A 210 20.97 -16.23 -0.81
CA ALA A 210 20.12 -16.48 -1.97
C ALA A 210 20.88 -17.11 -3.13
N PHE A 211 22.13 -16.73 -3.36
CA PHE A 211 22.99 -17.38 -4.37
C PHE A 211 23.28 -18.85 -4.05
N THR A 212 23.33 -19.23 -2.79
CA THR A 212 23.57 -20.62 -2.37
C THR A 212 22.38 -21.54 -2.64
N LEU A 213 21.18 -20.97 -2.82
CA LEU A 213 19.96 -21.73 -3.11
C LEU A 213 19.81 -22.10 -4.58
N GLY A 214 20.70 -21.59 -5.47
CA GLY A 214 20.70 -21.85 -6.89
C GLY A 214 19.72 -21.01 -7.70
N GLY A 215 19.92 -20.96 -9.00
CA GLY A 215 19.04 -20.24 -9.95
C GLY A 215 19.35 -18.74 -10.09
N CYS A 216 20.33 -18.22 -9.37
CA CYS A 216 20.74 -16.81 -9.43
C CYS A 216 21.95 -16.57 -10.37
N GLU A 217 22.35 -17.55 -11.16
CA GLU A 217 23.57 -17.52 -11.98
C GLU A 217 23.52 -16.43 -13.07
N ALA A 218 22.33 -15.97 -13.46
CA ALA A 218 22.14 -14.87 -14.40
C ALA A 218 22.50 -13.49 -13.83
N VAL A 219 22.62 -13.35 -12.50
CA VAL A 219 23.00 -12.09 -11.85
C VAL A 219 24.48 -11.82 -12.07
N ARG A 220 24.78 -10.75 -12.81
CA ARG A 220 26.15 -10.38 -13.17
C ARG A 220 26.80 -9.44 -12.15
N HIS A 221 26.02 -8.56 -11.54
CA HIS A 221 26.50 -7.56 -10.58
C HIS A 221 25.56 -7.44 -9.37
N VAL A 222 26.15 -7.14 -8.22
CA VAL A 222 25.48 -6.72 -6.99
C VAL A 222 26.07 -5.36 -6.58
N ILE A 223 25.26 -4.32 -6.63
CA ILE A 223 25.64 -2.97 -6.13
C ILE A 223 25.22 -2.86 -4.68
N VAL A 224 26.15 -2.56 -3.78
CA VAL A 224 25.92 -2.54 -2.34
C VAL A 224 26.05 -1.13 -1.78
N TYR A 225 24.95 -0.61 -1.24
CA TYR A 225 24.93 0.65 -0.50
C TYR A 225 25.49 0.47 0.91
N ARG A 226 26.47 1.29 1.30
CA ARG A 226 27.03 1.32 2.66
C ARG A 226 26.13 2.16 3.55
N ARG A 227 25.08 1.54 4.11
CA ARG A 227 24.14 2.24 5.00
C ARG A 227 24.73 2.44 6.40
N THR A 228 25.37 1.43 6.95
CA THR A 228 25.97 1.45 8.29
C THR A 228 27.49 1.35 8.26
N GLY A 229 28.06 0.89 7.16
CA GLY A 229 29.47 0.55 7.07
C GLY A 229 29.83 -0.80 7.73
N GLY A 230 28.82 -1.62 8.01
CA GLY A 230 29.01 -2.97 8.54
C GLY A 230 29.84 -3.84 7.61
N LYS A 231 30.59 -4.77 8.20
CA LYS A 231 31.39 -5.71 7.42
C LYS A 231 30.50 -6.73 6.73
N VAL A 232 30.59 -6.78 5.40
CA VAL A 232 29.88 -7.75 4.58
C VAL A 232 30.84 -8.41 3.60
N SER A 233 30.53 -9.64 3.19
CA SER A 233 31.25 -10.33 2.13
C SER A 233 31.04 -9.61 0.80
N MET A 234 32.14 -9.46 0.04
CA MET A 234 32.11 -8.89 -1.32
C MET A 234 32.80 -9.88 -2.27
N THR A 235 32.03 -10.42 -3.20
CA THR A 235 32.54 -11.35 -4.21
C THR A 235 33.20 -10.57 -5.34
N ALA A 236 34.51 -10.77 -5.52
CA ALA A 236 35.28 -10.09 -6.58
C ALA A 236 34.69 -10.35 -7.97
N GLY A 237 34.63 -9.33 -8.80
CA GLY A 237 34.09 -9.40 -10.16
C GLY A 237 32.57 -9.37 -10.27
N ARG A 238 31.85 -9.52 -9.14
CA ARG A 238 30.37 -9.43 -9.08
C ARG A 238 29.90 -8.25 -8.23
N ASP A 239 30.46 -8.10 -7.03
CA ASP A 239 29.99 -7.13 -6.03
C ASP A 239 30.83 -5.85 -6.08
N ILE A 240 30.15 -4.71 -6.01
CA ILE A 240 30.77 -3.38 -5.92
C ILE A 240 29.98 -2.49 -4.98
N TYR A 241 30.67 -1.68 -4.18
CA TYR A 241 29.98 -0.67 -3.38
C TYR A 241 29.42 0.46 -4.26
N MET A 242 28.23 0.96 -3.90
CA MET A 242 27.54 2.00 -4.68
C MET A 242 28.36 3.28 -4.80
N ASP A 243 29.00 3.71 -3.71
CA ASP A 243 29.87 4.91 -3.71
C ASP A 243 31.09 4.73 -4.62
N GLU A 244 31.64 3.53 -4.71
CA GLU A 244 32.74 3.21 -5.63
C GLU A 244 32.27 3.19 -7.10
N ALA A 245 31.10 2.56 -7.36
CA ALA A 245 30.51 2.48 -8.70
C ALA A 245 30.13 3.86 -9.25
N THR A 246 29.71 4.78 -8.41
CA THR A 246 29.23 6.12 -8.80
C THR A 246 30.29 7.21 -8.76
N LYS A 247 31.44 6.98 -8.10
CA LYS A 247 32.45 8.01 -7.79
C LYS A 247 32.89 8.89 -8.96
N ASN A 248 33.08 8.29 -10.12
CA ASN A 248 33.60 8.99 -11.32
C ASN A 248 32.53 9.11 -12.43
N GLN A 249 31.28 8.88 -12.10
CA GLN A 249 30.20 8.95 -13.08
C GLN A 249 29.70 10.38 -13.26
N PRO A 250 29.32 10.75 -14.51
CA PRO A 250 28.72 12.05 -14.79
C PRO A 250 27.42 12.28 -14.01
N GLU A 251 27.17 13.55 -13.68
CA GLU A 251 25.92 14.00 -13.02
C GLU A 251 24.76 14.23 -14.01
N VAL A 252 24.97 13.91 -15.27
CA VAL A 252 23.99 14.01 -16.34
C VAL A 252 23.90 12.65 -17.03
N CYS A 253 22.70 12.16 -17.24
CA CYS A 253 22.41 10.93 -17.97
C CYS A 253 21.13 11.15 -18.78
N GLU A 254 21.24 11.12 -20.10
CA GLU A 254 20.06 11.22 -20.95
C GLU A 254 19.08 10.07 -20.65
N PRO A 255 17.78 10.34 -20.44
CA PRO A 255 16.81 9.30 -20.15
C PRO A 255 16.57 8.42 -21.40
N GLU A 256 16.40 7.13 -21.17
CA GLU A 256 15.91 6.20 -22.21
C GLU A 256 14.41 6.46 -22.42
N TRP A 257 14.04 6.93 -23.59
CA TRP A 257 12.65 7.15 -23.96
C TRP A 257 11.98 5.82 -24.29
N VAL A 258 10.96 5.48 -23.50
CA VAL A 258 10.25 4.20 -23.58
C VAL A 258 8.80 4.39 -24.02
N GLY A 259 8.21 3.37 -24.62
CA GLY A 259 6.78 3.35 -24.89
C GLY A 259 5.96 3.41 -23.59
N ALA A 260 4.75 3.96 -23.67
CA ALA A 260 3.87 4.05 -22.51
C ALA A 260 3.56 2.66 -21.89
N GLU A 261 3.55 1.62 -22.70
CA GLU A 261 3.32 0.23 -22.25
C GLU A 261 4.60 -0.50 -21.82
N HIS A 262 5.77 0.14 -21.92
CA HIS A 262 7.00 -0.46 -21.40
C HIS A 262 6.87 -0.72 -19.90
N PRO A 263 7.19 -1.94 -19.41
CA PRO A 263 7.10 -2.24 -17.99
C PRO A 263 7.99 -1.32 -17.16
N LEU A 264 7.41 -0.69 -16.15
CA LEU A 264 8.15 0.14 -15.18
C LEU A 264 8.71 -0.74 -14.07
N PHE A 265 7.86 -1.59 -13.51
CA PHE A 265 8.25 -2.49 -12.44
C PHE A 265 7.43 -3.78 -12.40
N ILE A 266 7.98 -4.75 -11.69
CA ILE A 266 7.32 -5.99 -11.28
C ILE A 266 7.29 -5.99 -9.75
N LEU A 267 6.11 -6.09 -9.17
CA LEU A 267 5.97 -6.15 -7.71
C LEU A 267 5.26 -7.44 -7.29
N TYR A 268 5.92 -8.21 -6.45
CA TYR A 268 5.41 -9.51 -6.02
C TYR A 268 4.43 -9.38 -4.86
N THR A 269 3.26 -9.99 -5.02
CA THR A 269 2.24 -10.12 -3.99
C THR A 269 2.08 -11.58 -3.57
N SER A 270 1.60 -11.81 -2.34
CA SER A 270 1.25 -13.15 -1.89
C SER A 270 0.09 -13.71 -2.72
N GLY A 271 0.28 -14.89 -3.31
CA GLY A 271 -0.80 -15.60 -4.00
C GLY A 271 -1.57 -16.51 -3.06
N SER A 272 -2.85 -16.75 -3.33
CA SER A 272 -3.66 -17.75 -2.64
C SER A 272 -3.10 -19.18 -2.77
N THR A 273 -2.35 -19.44 -3.84
CA THR A 273 -1.70 -20.73 -4.14
C THR A 273 -0.30 -20.89 -3.55
N GLY A 274 0.17 -19.95 -2.71
CA GLY A 274 1.50 -19.99 -2.09
C GLY A 274 2.63 -19.44 -2.96
N LYS A 275 2.56 -19.55 -4.30
CA LYS A 275 3.57 -18.94 -5.19
C LYS A 275 3.30 -17.44 -5.37
N PRO A 276 4.28 -16.55 -5.13
CA PRO A 276 4.13 -15.12 -5.35
C PRO A 276 3.72 -14.79 -6.79
N LYS A 277 2.92 -13.72 -6.95
CA LYS A 277 2.51 -13.19 -8.26
C LYS A 277 3.31 -11.93 -8.57
N GLY A 278 4.05 -11.92 -9.68
CA GLY A 278 4.73 -10.74 -10.18
C GLY A 278 3.76 -9.80 -10.91
N VAL A 279 3.22 -8.82 -10.20
CA VAL A 279 2.33 -7.82 -10.79
C VAL A 279 3.14 -6.87 -11.66
N GLN A 280 2.83 -6.82 -12.96
CA GLN A 280 3.50 -5.94 -13.92
C GLN A 280 2.71 -4.66 -14.14
N HIS A 281 3.37 -3.51 -13.96
CA HIS A 281 2.83 -2.19 -14.31
C HIS A 281 3.57 -1.57 -15.49
N SER A 282 2.81 -0.85 -16.33
CA SER A 282 3.35 -0.04 -17.42
C SER A 282 3.82 1.33 -16.95
N THR A 283 4.58 2.03 -17.79
CA THR A 283 5.16 3.34 -17.44
C THR A 283 4.14 4.47 -17.53
N GLY A 284 3.44 4.61 -18.66
CA GLY A 284 2.61 5.78 -18.94
C GLY A 284 1.34 5.84 -18.12
N GLY A 285 0.53 4.78 -18.17
CA GLY A 285 -0.76 4.74 -17.47
C GLY A 285 -0.62 4.75 -15.96
N TYR A 286 0.38 4.04 -15.43
CA TYR A 286 0.69 4.05 -14.00
C TYR A 286 1.08 5.45 -13.51
N LEU A 287 2.01 6.12 -14.20
CA LEU A 287 2.46 7.45 -13.82
C LEU A 287 1.32 8.47 -13.84
N LEU A 288 0.45 8.41 -14.86
CA LEU A 288 -0.73 9.28 -14.95
C LEU A 288 -1.60 9.17 -13.70
N HIS A 289 -1.94 7.96 -13.32
CA HIS A 289 -2.86 7.75 -12.20
C HIS A 289 -2.19 8.14 -10.87
N ALA A 290 -0.91 7.88 -10.69
CA ALA A 290 -0.15 8.35 -9.54
C ALA A 290 -0.22 9.88 -9.41
N ILE A 291 0.00 10.62 -10.50
CA ILE A 291 -0.11 12.09 -10.53
C ILE A 291 -1.53 12.55 -10.18
N LEU A 292 -2.55 11.97 -10.82
CA LEU A 292 -3.94 12.39 -10.62
C LEU A 292 -4.42 12.15 -9.17
N THR A 293 -4.03 11.04 -8.57
CA THR A 293 -4.39 10.77 -7.17
C THR A 293 -3.66 11.66 -6.17
N MET A 294 -2.41 12.02 -6.44
CA MET A 294 -1.73 13.08 -5.67
C MET A 294 -2.46 14.42 -5.77
N LYS A 295 -2.93 14.78 -6.96
CA LYS A 295 -3.63 16.06 -7.20
C LYS A 295 -5.01 16.10 -6.57
N TYR A 296 -5.80 15.04 -6.67
CA TYR A 296 -7.22 15.07 -6.31
C TYR A 296 -7.53 14.37 -4.99
N SER A 297 -6.94 13.20 -4.71
CA SER A 297 -7.15 12.52 -3.42
C SER A 297 -6.43 13.22 -2.27
N PHE A 298 -5.20 13.66 -2.50
CA PHE A 298 -4.42 14.39 -1.51
C PHE A 298 -4.47 15.90 -1.66
N ASP A 299 -5.08 16.39 -2.74
CA ASP A 299 -5.11 17.84 -3.03
C ASP A 299 -3.74 18.52 -2.84
N LEU A 300 -2.66 17.83 -3.25
CA LEU A 300 -1.29 18.27 -3.03
C LEU A 300 -1.06 19.69 -3.56
N GLN A 301 -0.61 20.57 -2.67
CA GLN A 301 -0.30 21.97 -2.99
C GLN A 301 1.22 22.20 -2.98
N PRO A 302 1.73 23.25 -3.66
CA PRO A 302 3.18 23.51 -3.75
C PRO A 302 3.91 23.62 -2.42
N GLN A 303 3.25 24.11 -1.36
CA GLN A 303 3.81 24.29 -0.02
C GLN A 303 3.70 23.07 0.87
N ASP A 304 2.99 22.03 0.45
CA ASP A 304 2.78 20.85 1.27
C ASP A 304 4.07 20.07 1.52
N ILE A 305 4.15 19.50 2.72
CA ILE A 305 5.10 18.45 3.06
C ILE A 305 4.28 17.17 3.26
N PHE A 306 4.47 16.25 2.34
CA PHE A 306 3.74 14.98 2.27
C PHE A 306 4.52 13.88 2.96
N TRP A 307 3.88 13.13 3.84
CA TRP A 307 4.49 11.96 4.45
C TRP A 307 3.62 10.73 4.31
N CYS A 308 4.08 9.79 3.53
CA CYS A 308 3.59 8.43 3.45
C CYS A 308 4.50 7.52 4.28
N THR A 309 3.95 6.81 5.24
CA THR A 309 4.73 5.94 6.15
C THR A 309 4.99 4.53 5.60
N ALA A 310 4.61 4.27 4.35
CA ALA A 310 4.83 2.99 3.71
C ALA A 310 6.32 2.76 3.36
N ASP A 311 6.64 1.52 3.05
CA ASP A 311 7.96 1.11 2.57
C ASP A 311 7.96 0.99 1.04
N ILE A 312 9.10 1.29 0.40
CA ILE A 312 9.28 1.13 -1.06
C ILE A 312 9.12 -0.33 -1.53
N GLY A 313 9.23 -1.30 -0.65
CA GLY A 313 8.94 -2.71 -0.92
C GLY A 313 7.46 -3.03 -1.19
N TRP A 314 6.58 -2.05 -1.04
CA TRP A 314 5.14 -2.16 -1.29
C TRP A 314 4.69 -1.18 -2.38
N VAL A 315 3.55 -1.46 -3.00
CA VAL A 315 3.00 -0.56 -4.04
C VAL A 315 2.75 0.85 -3.51
N THR A 316 2.37 0.99 -2.24
CA THR A 316 2.17 2.31 -1.63
C THR A 316 3.45 3.13 -1.63
N GLY A 317 4.59 2.52 -1.36
CA GLY A 317 5.90 3.18 -1.47
C GLY A 317 6.32 3.47 -2.91
N HIS A 318 5.91 2.66 -3.87
CA HIS A 318 6.10 2.97 -5.29
C HIS A 318 5.32 4.21 -5.70
N THR A 319 4.00 4.18 -5.49
CA THR A 319 3.08 5.21 -6.00
C THR A 319 3.17 6.51 -5.23
N TYR A 320 3.24 6.43 -3.89
CA TYR A 320 3.13 7.60 -3.01
C TYR A 320 4.41 7.97 -2.25
N ILE A 321 5.56 7.42 -2.69
CA ILE A 321 6.89 7.88 -2.30
C ILE A 321 7.71 8.10 -3.57
N THR A 322 8.05 7.04 -4.30
CA THR A 322 9.03 7.12 -5.39
C THR A 322 8.54 7.88 -6.61
N TYR A 323 7.26 7.76 -7.02
CA TYR A 323 6.77 8.31 -8.29
C TYR A 323 5.79 9.47 -8.13
N GLY A 324 4.69 9.31 -7.41
CA GLY A 324 3.61 10.30 -7.35
C GLY A 324 4.02 11.67 -6.83
N PRO A 325 4.56 11.78 -5.63
CA PRO A 325 4.98 13.07 -5.06
C PRO A 325 6.03 13.79 -5.90
N LEU A 326 7.05 13.06 -6.38
CA LEU A 326 8.13 13.62 -7.18
C LEU A 326 7.64 14.09 -8.56
N ALA A 327 6.77 13.30 -9.22
CA ALA A 327 6.18 13.69 -10.50
C ALA A 327 5.29 14.95 -10.40
N CYS A 328 4.79 15.25 -9.20
CA CYS A 328 4.04 16.47 -8.90
C CYS A 328 4.91 17.64 -8.42
N GLY A 329 6.21 17.48 -8.30
CA GLY A 329 7.11 18.51 -7.76
C GLY A 329 6.90 18.78 -6.27
N GLY A 330 6.40 17.79 -5.53
CA GLY A 330 6.15 17.88 -4.09
C GLY A 330 7.41 17.73 -3.23
N THR A 331 7.29 18.05 -1.96
CA THR A 331 8.26 17.72 -0.92
C THR A 331 7.72 16.57 -0.10
N GLU A 332 8.51 15.51 0.07
CA GLU A 332 8.09 14.34 0.82
C GLU A 332 9.07 13.95 1.92
N ILE A 333 8.58 13.19 2.89
CA ILE A 333 9.40 12.55 3.92
C ILE A 333 9.65 11.10 3.54
N VAL A 334 10.91 10.69 3.60
CA VAL A 334 11.35 9.30 3.57
C VAL A 334 11.90 8.96 4.94
N PHE A 335 11.30 7.99 5.60
CA PHE A 335 11.63 7.61 6.97
C PHE A 335 12.13 6.17 7.04
N GLU A 336 13.34 6.00 7.57
CA GLU A 336 13.87 4.70 7.96
C GLU A 336 13.65 4.50 9.47
N GLY A 337 12.75 3.64 9.86
CA GLY A 337 12.50 3.40 11.28
C GLY A 337 11.14 2.76 11.56
N VAL A 338 10.76 2.81 12.82
CA VAL A 338 9.48 2.32 13.31
C VAL A 338 8.76 3.40 14.13
N PRO A 339 7.41 3.37 14.22
CA PRO A 339 6.65 4.43 14.88
C PRO A 339 6.89 4.53 16.38
N THR A 340 7.48 3.50 17.00
CA THR A 340 7.66 3.39 18.45
C THR A 340 9.12 3.51 18.93
N TYR A 341 10.04 3.91 18.05
CA TYR A 341 11.45 4.10 18.43
C TYR A 341 11.91 5.55 18.15
N PRO A 342 12.59 6.21 19.11
CA PRO A 342 13.00 5.74 20.44
C PRO A 342 11.83 5.62 21.43
N ASP A 343 10.69 6.22 21.13
CA ASP A 343 9.44 6.13 21.89
C ASP A 343 8.21 6.27 20.98
N ALA A 344 7.02 6.06 21.52
CA ALA A 344 5.77 6.10 20.78
C ALA A 344 5.33 7.51 20.28
N GLY A 345 6.06 8.55 20.66
CA GLY A 345 5.87 9.92 20.16
C GLY A 345 6.61 10.19 18.83
N ARG A 346 7.36 9.21 18.29
CA ARG A 346 8.21 9.40 17.11
C ARG A 346 7.48 10.06 15.92
N PHE A 347 6.32 9.56 15.56
CA PHE A 347 5.57 10.12 14.43
C PHE A 347 5.11 11.57 14.70
N TRP A 348 4.65 11.83 15.91
CA TRP A 348 4.17 13.16 16.28
C TRP A 348 5.30 14.18 16.32
N LYS A 349 6.45 13.75 16.81
CA LYS A 349 7.67 14.57 16.78
C LYS A 349 8.09 14.91 15.35
N MET A 350 8.10 13.94 14.44
CA MET A 350 8.45 14.16 13.03
C MET A 350 7.45 15.10 12.34
N ILE A 351 6.15 14.94 12.60
CA ILE A 351 5.13 15.86 12.07
C ILE A 351 5.39 17.29 12.53
N GLN A 352 5.66 17.46 13.84
CA GLN A 352 5.98 18.76 14.41
C GLN A 352 7.24 19.37 13.83
N ASP A 353 8.33 18.63 13.81
CA ASP A 353 9.67 19.12 13.43
C ASP A 353 9.74 19.44 11.94
N HIS A 354 9.16 18.62 11.09
CA HIS A 354 9.17 18.79 9.64
C HIS A 354 7.99 19.59 9.09
N LYS A 355 7.04 19.99 9.96
CA LYS A 355 5.81 20.69 9.53
C LYS A 355 5.01 19.93 8.48
N VAL A 356 4.84 18.63 8.69
CA VAL A 356 4.06 17.77 7.79
C VAL A 356 2.64 18.32 7.66
N SER A 357 2.16 18.44 6.43
CA SER A 357 0.81 18.94 6.14
C SER A 357 -0.15 17.86 5.66
N ILE A 358 0.37 16.78 5.06
CA ILE A 358 -0.40 15.62 4.64
C ILE A 358 0.25 14.37 5.22
N PHE A 359 -0.51 13.60 6.01
CA PHE A 359 -0.03 12.39 6.69
C PHE A 359 -0.83 11.18 6.25
N TYR A 360 -0.17 10.21 5.63
CA TYR A 360 -0.77 9.02 5.02
C TYR A 360 -0.18 7.76 5.63
N THR A 361 -0.99 7.00 6.37
CA THR A 361 -0.52 5.84 7.13
C THR A 361 -1.55 4.70 7.17
N ALA A 362 -1.15 3.55 7.70
CA ALA A 362 -2.01 2.38 7.80
C ALA A 362 -2.81 2.36 9.11
N PRO A 363 -4.06 1.84 9.10
CA PRO A 363 -4.86 1.64 10.33
C PRO A 363 -4.15 0.83 11.41
N THR A 364 -3.37 -0.17 11.03
CA THR A 364 -2.54 -0.95 11.97
C THR A 364 -1.54 -0.06 12.74
N ALA A 365 -0.89 0.89 12.07
CA ALA A 365 0.01 1.85 12.74
C ALA A 365 -0.79 2.72 13.72
N ILE A 366 -1.97 3.20 13.31
CA ILE A 366 -2.85 4.02 14.16
C ILE A 366 -3.26 3.23 15.42
N ARG A 367 -3.73 1.99 15.27
CA ARG A 367 -4.13 1.14 16.41
C ARG A 367 -2.98 0.87 17.37
N SER A 368 -1.78 0.60 16.85
CA SER A 368 -0.60 0.41 17.69
C SER A 368 -0.21 1.68 18.47
N LEU A 369 -0.38 2.85 17.86
CA LEU A 369 -0.12 4.15 18.49
C LEU A 369 -1.21 4.56 19.49
N ILE A 370 -2.47 4.16 19.29
CA ILE A 370 -3.52 4.29 20.31
C ILE A 370 -3.11 3.53 21.57
N LYS A 371 -2.75 2.24 21.41
CA LYS A 371 -2.31 1.39 22.52
C LYS A 371 -1.07 1.96 23.22
N ALA A 372 -0.10 2.45 22.46
CA ALA A 372 1.12 3.02 22.99
C ALA A 372 0.88 4.34 23.74
N ALA A 373 -0.04 5.18 23.28
CA ALA A 373 -0.41 6.43 23.97
C ALA A 373 -1.08 6.18 25.33
N GLU A 374 -1.83 5.10 25.48
CA GLU A 374 -2.40 4.67 26.75
C GLU A 374 -1.33 4.12 27.70
N ALA A 375 -0.40 3.31 27.18
CA ALA A 375 0.69 2.74 27.98
C ALA A 375 1.75 3.77 28.39
N THR A 376 1.98 4.78 27.56
CA THR A 376 2.98 5.84 27.78
C THR A 376 2.36 7.22 27.52
N PRO A 377 1.60 7.77 28.48
CA PRO A 377 0.88 9.04 28.30
C PRO A 377 1.76 10.23 27.88
N ALA A 378 3.04 10.23 28.25
CA ALA A 378 4.01 11.27 27.85
C ALA A 378 4.28 11.30 26.34
N ALA A 379 4.07 10.19 25.63
CA ALA A 379 4.22 10.08 24.16
C ALA A 379 2.91 10.35 23.41
N ALA A 380 1.84 10.75 24.10
CA ALA A 380 0.54 10.99 23.47
C ALA A 380 0.59 12.19 22.50
N PRO A 381 -0.20 12.16 21.42
CA PRO A 381 -0.20 13.21 20.37
C PRO A 381 -0.44 14.63 20.92
N LYS A 382 -1.22 14.76 21.99
CA LYS A 382 -1.55 16.05 22.63
C LYS A 382 -0.33 16.85 23.14
N HIS A 383 0.81 16.20 23.29
CA HIS A 383 2.06 16.84 23.73
C HIS A 383 2.89 17.42 22.58
N TYR A 384 2.42 17.26 21.34
CA TYR A 384 3.11 17.70 20.13
C TYR A 384 2.27 18.72 19.36
N ASN A 385 2.96 19.62 18.65
CA ASN A 385 2.28 20.59 17.79
C ASN A 385 1.98 19.97 16.42
N LEU A 386 0.75 19.51 16.21
CA LEU A 386 0.28 18.93 14.96
C LEU A 386 -0.49 19.92 14.07
N SER A 387 -0.41 21.23 14.36
CA SER A 387 -1.19 22.27 13.67
C SER A 387 -0.82 22.45 12.18
N SER A 388 0.33 21.95 11.74
CA SER A 388 0.74 21.96 10.33
C SER A 388 -0.10 21.00 9.47
N LEU A 389 -0.69 19.96 10.07
CA LEU A 389 -1.53 19.02 9.35
C LEU A 389 -2.78 19.71 8.81
N ARG A 390 -3.10 19.45 7.54
CA ARG A 390 -4.34 19.87 6.88
C ARG A 390 -5.14 18.70 6.33
N LEU A 391 -4.50 17.54 6.08
CA LEU A 391 -5.11 16.35 5.52
C LEU A 391 -4.48 15.09 6.11
N LEU A 392 -5.32 14.12 6.42
CA LEU A 392 -4.92 12.78 6.84
C LEU A 392 -5.35 11.75 5.78
N GLY A 393 -4.67 10.62 5.74
CA GLY A 393 -5.04 9.51 4.88
C GLY A 393 -4.84 8.15 5.54
N SER A 394 -5.60 7.17 5.08
CA SER A 394 -5.56 5.78 5.53
C SER A 394 -5.41 4.83 4.35
N VAL A 395 -4.58 3.81 4.50
CA VAL A 395 -4.20 2.87 3.44
C VAL A 395 -3.90 1.47 3.95
N GLY A 396 -4.14 0.50 3.08
CA GLY A 396 -3.65 -0.89 3.22
C GLY A 396 -4.67 -1.87 3.77
N GLU A 397 -5.58 -1.42 4.57
CA GLU A 397 -6.71 -2.17 5.11
C GLU A 397 -7.88 -1.24 5.44
N PRO A 398 -9.12 -1.74 5.54
CA PRO A 398 -10.21 -0.90 6.03
C PRO A 398 -9.94 -0.39 7.44
N ILE A 399 -10.25 0.89 7.68
CA ILE A 399 -10.16 1.48 9.01
C ILE A 399 -11.51 1.36 9.72
N ASN A 400 -11.52 0.81 10.94
CA ASN A 400 -12.75 0.75 11.70
C ASN A 400 -13.15 2.15 12.22
N PRO A 401 -14.44 2.39 12.46
CA PRO A 401 -14.94 3.71 12.88
C PRO A 401 -14.26 4.28 14.13
N GLU A 402 -13.95 3.44 15.12
CA GLU A 402 -13.30 3.90 16.36
C GLU A 402 -11.87 4.39 16.14
N ALA A 403 -11.06 3.66 15.36
CA ALA A 403 -9.72 4.11 14.98
C ALA A 403 -9.78 5.36 14.08
N TRP A 404 -10.76 5.45 13.19
CA TRP A 404 -11.00 6.62 12.36
C TRP A 404 -11.32 7.85 13.22
N MET A 405 -12.21 7.71 14.22
CA MET A 405 -12.56 8.80 15.15
C MET A 405 -11.38 9.23 16.01
N TRP A 406 -10.58 8.28 16.50
CA TRP A 406 -9.38 8.63 17.24
C TRP A 406 -8.38 9.41 16.37
N TYR A 407 -8.17 8.96 15.15
CA TYR A 407 -7.30 9.60 14.15
C TYR A 407 -7.77 11.01 13.83
N TYR A 408 -9.07 11.16 13.57
CA TYR A 408 -9.71 12.45 13.30
C TYR A 408 -9.56 13.43 14.45
N ASN A 409 -9.88 12.99 15.68
CA ASN A 409 -9.88 13.86 16.85
C ASN A 409 -8.48 14.18 17.36
N ASN A 410 -7.62 13.16 17.52
CA ASN A 410 -6.35 13.30 18.23
C ASN A 410 -5.20 13.73 17.32
N ILE A 411 -5.21 13.34 16.06
CA ILE A 411 -4.18 13.70 15.10
C ILE A 411 -4.66 14.85 14.22
N GLY A 412 -5.84 14.73 13.66
CA GLY A 412 -6.45 15.75 12.81
C GLY A 412 -7.02 16.96 13.55
N GLY A 413 -7.08 16.92 14.89
CA GLY A 413 -7.63 18.01 15.72
C GLY A 413 -9.08 18.35 15.39
N ALA A 414 -9.87 17.38 14.97
CA ALA A 414 -11.27 17.50 14.51
C ALA A 414 -11.46 18.52 13.35
N ARG A 415 -10.40 18.78 12.58
CA ARG A 415 -10.40 19.76 11.47
C ARG A 415 -9.85 19.23 10.17
N CYS A 416 -8.97 18.20 10.21
CA CYS A 416 -8.38 17.61 9.01
C CYS A 416 -9.32 16.57 8.42
N PRO A 417 -9.70 16.66 7.14
CA PRO A 417 -10.36 15.54 6.46
C PRO A 417 -9.49 14.28 6.50
N ILE A 418 -10.13 13.11 6.46
CA ILE A 418 -9.45 11.83 6.28
C ILE A 418 -9.82 11.25 4.93
N VAL A 419 -8.84 11.05 4.06
CA VAL A 419 -9.03 10.27 2.84
C VAL A 419 -8.75 8.80 3.15
N ASP A 420 -9.81 8.04 3.31
CA ASP A 420 -9.77 6.59 3.44
C ASP A 420 -9.73 5.99 2.04
N THR A 421 -8.64 5.32 1.69
CA THR A 421 -8.36 4.93 0.31
C THR A 421 -8.44 3.42 0.12
N PHE A 422 -9.28 2.99 -0.80
CA PHE A 422 -9.28 1.61 -1.29
C PHE A 422 -8.52 1.51 -2.61
N TRP A 423 -7.54 0.65 -2.66
CA TRP A 423 -6.79 0.28 -3.85
C TRP A 423 -5.87 -0.91 -3.58
N GLN A 424 -5.20 -1.40 -4.59
CA GLN A 424 -4.41 -2.63 -4.53
C GLN A 424 -3.10 -2.46 -5.29
N THR A 425 -2.16 -3.38 -5.10
CA THR A 425 -0.95 -3.46 -5.94
C THR A 425 -1.34 -3.52 -7.41
N GLU A 426 -2.35 -4.29 -7.73
CA GLU A 426 -2.87 -4.52 -9.08
C GLU A 426 -3.52 -3.27 -9.69
N THR A 427 -4.02 -2.36 -8.89
CA THR A 427 -4.68 -1.14 -9.41
C THR A 427 -3.72 0.02 -9.64
N GLY A 428 -2.54 -0.01 -9.02
CA GLY A 428 -1.49 0.99 -9.18
C GLY A 428 -1.71 2.31 -8.46
N GLY A 429 -2.92 2.65 -8.09
CA GLY A 429 -3.33 3.86 -7.38
C GLY A 429 -4.75 3.77 -6.87
N HIS A 430 -5.24 4.85 -6.23
CA HIS A 430 -6.55 4.89 -5.59
C HIS A 430 -7.70 4.60 -6.57
N MET A 431 -8.64 3.77 -6.12
CA MET A 431 -9.83 3.39 -6.87
C MET A 431 -11.10 3.98 -6.25
N ILE A 432 -11.22 3.89 -4.92
CA ILE A 432 -12.34 4.45 -4.16
C ILE A 432 -11.73 5.29 -3.04
N THR A 433 -12.08 6.56 -2.99
CA THR A 433 -11.51 7.51 -2.03
C THR A 433 -12.33 8.80 -2.01
N PRO A 434 -12.50 9.46 -0.87
CA PRO A 434 -13.13 10.78 -0.87
C PRO A 434 -12.25 11.84 -1.55
N MET A 435 -12.90 12.85 -2.11
CA MET A 435 -12.25 14.11 -2.48
C MET A 435 -12.33 15.03 -1.27
N PRO A 436 -11.22 15.40 -0.64
CA PRO A 436 -11.22 15.99 0.70
C PRO A 436 -11.93 17.34 0.82
N GLY A 437 -12.00 18.10 -0.28
CA GLY A 437 -12.73 19.38 -0.34
C GLY A 437 -14.19 19.25 -0.76
N ALA A 438 -14.64 18.08 -1.17
CA ALA A 438 -15.96 17.87 -1.78
C ALA A 438 -16.82 16.84 -1.04
N THR A 439 -16.25 15.69 -0.68
CA THR A 439 -16.99 14.53 -0.21
C THR A 439 -17.24 14.59 1.29
N PRO A 440 -18.51 14.58 1.77
CA PRO A 440 -18.80 14.31 3.17
C PRO A 440 -18.25 12.96 3.61
N LEU A 441 -17.58 12.89 4.74
CA LEU A 441 -16.88 11.70 5.22
C LEU A 441 -17.76 10.90 6.17
N VAL A 442 -17.66 9.58 6.07
CA VAL A 442 -18.30 8.62 6.96
C VAL A 442 -17.21 7.71 7.53
N PRO A 443 -17.06 7.60 8.86
CA PRO A 443 -16.07 6.72 9.47
C PRO A 443 -16.17 5.27 8.97
N GLY A 444 -15.05 4.73 8.50
CA GLY A 444 -15.00 3.35 7.99
C GLY A 444 -15.46 3.17 6.54
N SER A 445 -15.85 4.25 5.86
CA SER A 445 -16.21 4.22 4.43
C SER A 445 -15.13 4.87 3.57
N CYS A 446 -14.72 4.22 2.50
CA CYS A 446 -13.87 4.81 1.47
C CYS A 446 -14.66 5.68 0.46
N THR A 447 -15.96 5.82 0.66
CA THR A 447 -16.91 6.71 -0.02
C THR A 447 -17.16 6.40 -1.51
N LEU A 448 -16.64 7.18 -2.44
CA LEU A 448 -17.00 7.13 -3.86
C LEU A 448 -15.80 6.76 -4.73
N SER A 449 -16.07 6.22 -5.91
CA SER A 449 -15.03 5.93 -6.90
C SER A 449 -14.27 7.21 -7.28
N PHE A 450 -12.97 7.07 -7.52
CA PHE A 450 -12.18 8.15 -8.12
C PHE A 450 -12.76 8.49 -9.51
N PRO A 451 -12.82 9.77 -9.90
CA PRO A 451 -13.37 10.14 -11.21
C PRO A 451 -12.68 9.39 -12.37
N GLY A 452 -13.48 8.79 -13.24
CA GLY A 452 -12.99 7.92 -14.32
C GLY A 452 -12.82 6.46 -13.96
N ILE A 453 -12.96 6.09 -12.68
CA ILE A 453 -12.95 4.70 -12.23
C ILE A 453 -14.40 4.22 -12.03
N GLN A 454 -14.76 3.09 -12.63
CA GLN A 454 -16.12 2.55 -12.56
C GLN A 454 -16.16 1.31 -11.67
N CYS A 455 -16.09 1.51 -10.35
CA CYS A 455 -16.32 0.45 -9.38
C CYS A 455 -17.80 0.11 -9.28
N ALA A 456 -18.09 -1.18 -9.11
CA ALA A 456 -19.44 -1.69 -8.90
C ALA A 456 -19.42 -2.86 -7.92
N ILE A 457 -20.58 -3.16 -7.37
CA ILE A 457 -20.80 -4.36 -6.57
C ILE A 457 -21.75 -5.27 -7.33
N VAL A 458 -21.34 -6.51 -7.52
CA VAL A 458 -22.07 -7.50 -8.31
C VAL A 458 -22.33 -8.78 -7.52
N ASP A 459 -23.27 -9.56 -8.00
CA ASP A 459 -23.50 -10.93 -7.53
C ASP A 459 -22.44 -11.92 -8.10
N GLU A 460 -22.62 -13.21 -7.83
CA GLU A 460 -21.68 -14.27 -8.23
C GLU A 460 -21.63 -14.51 -9.76
N VAL A 461 -22.56 -13.96 -10.51
CA VAL A 461 -22.62 -14.06 -11.98
C VAL A 461 -22.41 -12.72 -12.69
N GLY A 462 -22.04 -11.69 -11.95
CA GLY A 462 -21.63 -10.39 -12.49
C GLY A 462 -22.77 -9.38 -12.71
N HIS A 463 -23.97 -9.62 -12.16
CA HIS A 463 -25.05 -8.63 -12.21
C HIS A 463 -24.93 -7.63 -11.05
N ASP A 464 -25.21 -6.35 -11.34
CA ASP A 464 -25.22 -5.31 -10.32
C ASP A 464 -26.23 -5.62 -9.22
N VAL A 465 -25.81 -5.45 -7.95
CA VAL A 465 -26.70 -5.53 -6.81
C VAL A 465 -27.18 -4.12 -6.40
N PRO A 466 -28.40 -3.98 -5.86
CA PRO A 466 -28.91 -2.70 -5.40
C PRO A 466 -28.10 -2.17 -4.19
N ASN A 467 -28.13 -0.84 -4.00
CA ASN A 467 -27.60 -0.23 -2.79
C ASN A 467 -28.26 -0.82 -1.54
N GLY A 468 -27.47 -1.01 -0.48
CA GLY A 468 -27.90 -1.70 0.74
C GLY A 468 -27.67 -3.20 0.72
N GLN A 469 -27.24 -3.77 -0.41
CA GLN A 469 -26.90 -5.18 -0.54
C GLN A 469 -25.40 -5.33 -0.78
N GLY A 470 -24.74 -6.21 -0.04
CA GLY A 470 -23.34 -6.55 -0.23
C GLY A 470 -23.13 -7.55 -1.36
N GLY A 471 -21.94 -7.53 -1.93
CA GLY A 471 -21.54 -8.40 -3.03
C GLY A 471 -20.04 -8.33 -3.32
N ILE A 472 -19.69 -8.73 -4.52
CA ILE A 472 -18.30 -8.79 -5.02
C ILE A 472 -17.94 -7.43 -5.62
N LEU A 473 -16.82 -6.86 -5.17
CA LEU A 473 -16.32 -5.61 -5.74
C LEU A 473 -15.60 -5.87 -7.06
N VAL A 474 -16.03 -5.16 -8.09
CA VAL A 474 -15.45 -5.23 -9.44
C VAL A 474 -15.18 -3.84 -10.00
N VAL A 475 -14.33 -3.77 -11.03
CA VAL A 475 -14.16 -2.57 -11.86
C VAL A 475 -14.63 -2.90 -13.28
N LYS A 476 -15.55 -2.08 -13.82
CA LYS A 476 -16.25 -2.37 -15.07
C LYS A 476 -15.48 -2.00 -16.33
N LYS A 477 -14.58 -1.01 -16.23
CA LYS A 477 -13.79 -0.54 -17.38
C LYS A 477 -12.31 -0.55 -17.05
N PRO A 478 -11.44 -0.81 -18.05
CA PRO A 478 -10.00 -0.69 -17.86
C PRO A 478 -9.63 0.74 -17.52
N TRP A 479 -8.66 0.93 -16.67
CA TRP A 479 -8.12 2.24 -16.28
C TRP A 479 -6.61 2.27 -16.54
N PRO A 480 -5.99 3.46 -16.67
CA PRO A 480 -4.60 3.55 -17.13
C PRO A 480 -3.57 2.82 -16.27
N SER A 481 -3.74 2.79 -14.95
CA SER A 481 -2.80 2.15 -14.03
C SER A 481 -3.16 0.70 -13.64
N MET A 482 -4.08 0.05 -14.37
CA MET A 482 -4.38 -1.35 -14.10
C MET A 482 -3.18 -2.24 -14.35
N ILE A 483 -3.11 -3.34 -13.60
CA ILE A 483 -2.19 -4.44 -13.87
C ILE A 483 -2.22 -4.82 -15.35
N ARG A 484 -1.05 -4.97 -15.98
CA ARG A 484 -1.00 -5.41 -17.39
C ARG A 484 -1.05 -6.92 -17.52
N THR A 485 -0.35 -7.61 -16.64
CA THR A 485 -0.33 -9.07 -16.56
C THR A 485 0.35 -9.51 -15.25
N ILE A 486 0.34 -10.80 -14.97
CA ILE A 486 1.29 -11.44 -14.07
C ILE A 486 2.51 -11.79 -14.90
N TRP A 487 3.69 -11.35 -14.46
CA TRP A 487 4.94 -11.58 -15.15
C TRP A 487 5.17 -13.07 -15.45
N GLY A 488 5.35 -13.40 -16.71
CA GLY A 488 5.58 -14.79 -17.14
C GLY A 488 4.37 -15.73 -17.04
N ASP A 489 3.19 -15.26 -16.61
CA ASP A 489 2.02 -16.11 -16.37
C ASP A 489 0.69 -15.41 -16.76
N PRO A 490 0.47 -15.16 -18.08
CA PRO A 490 -0.73 -14.46 -18.54
C PRO A 490 -2.03 -15.25 -18.28
N ASP A 491 -1.98 -16.58 -18.26
CA ASP A 491 -3.15 -17.41 -17.96
C ASP A 491 -3.61 -17.23 -16.50
N ARG A 492 -2.66 -17.15 -15.58
CA ARG A 492 -2.95 -16.86 -14.18
C ARG A 492 -3.53 -15.46 -13.99
N PHE A 493 -3.08 -14.48 -14.79
CA PHE A 493 -3.66 -13.14 -14.80
C PHE A 493 -5.14 -13.18 -15.15
N VAL A 494 -5.51 -13.84 -16.26
CA VAL A 494 -6.91 -13.95 -16.69
C VAL A 494 -7.75 -14.66 -15.62
N LYS A 495 -7.30 -15.82 -15.15
CA LYS A 495 -8.04 -16.61 -14.14
C LYS A 495 -8.22 -15.87 -12.83
N SER A 496 -7.23 -15.07 -12.40
CA SER A 496 -7.27 -14.38 -11.10
C SER A 496 -8.11 -13.10 -11.13
N TYR A 497 -8.11 -12.37 -12.25
CA TYR A 497 -8.66 -11.02 -12.29
C TYR A 497 -9.81 -10.83 -13.29
N TYR A 498 -9.98 -11.76 -14.22
CA TYR A 498 -11.05 -11.75 -15.22
C TYR A 498 -11.70 -13.13 -15.35
N PRO A 499 -12.23 -13.70 -14.24
CA PRO A 499 -12.77 -15.05 -14.23
C PRO A 499 -14.00 -15.17 -15.15
N GLU A 500 -14.19 -16.34 -15.73
CA GLU A 500 -15.30 -16.65 -16.65
C GLU A 500 -16.67 -16.50 -15.97
N GLU A 501 -16.76 -16.79 -14.68
CA GLU A 501 -17.97 -16.67 -13.87
C GLU A 501 -18.52 -15.22 -13.86
N LEU A 502 -17.61 -14.24 -14.00
CA LEU A 502 -17.96 -12.81 -14.12
C LEU A 502 -17.93 -12.33 -15.59
N GLY A 503 -18.08 -13.24 -16.54
CA GLY A 503 -18.13 -12.94 -17.97
C GLY A 503 -16.79 -12.59 -18.61
N GLY A 504 -15.67 -12.77 -17.91
CA GLY A 504 -14.31 -12.52 -18.42
C GLY A 504 -13.98 -11.05 -18.75
N ARG A 505 -14.82 -10.10 -18.32
CA ARG A 505 -14.68 -8.66 -18.65
C ARG A 505 -14.65 -7.75 -17.43
N LEU A 506 -15.13 -8.21 -16.30
CA LEU A 506 -15.13 -7.46 -15.05
C LEU A 506 -13.83 -7.74 -14.30
N TYR A 507 -13.09 -6.69 -13.94
CA TYR A 507 -11.92 -6.85 -13.08
C TYR A 507 -12.36 -7.22 -11.67
N LEU A 508 -11.95 -8.39 -11.20
CA LEU A 508 -12.25 -8.92 -9.87
C LEU A 508 -11.23 -8.36 -8.87
N ALA A 509 -11.68 -7.49 -7.97
CA ALA A 509 -10.83 -6.98 -6.89
C ALA A 509 -10.50 -8.03 -5.82
N GLY A 510 -11.35 -9.04 -5.68
CA GLY A 510 -11.21 -10.09 -4.67
C GLY A 510 -11.62 -9.62 -3.27
N ASP A 511 -12.32 -8.51 -3.18
CA ASP A 511 -12.87 -7.94 -1.96
C ASP A 511 -14.41 -7.95 -2.01
N GLY A 512 -15.04 -8.20 -0.86
CA GLY A 512 -16.45 -7.96 -0.65
C GLY A 512 -16.70 -6.50 -0.26
N ALA A 513 -17.79 -5.94 -0.73
CA ALA A 513 -18.17 -4.57 -0.41
C ALA A 513 -19.68 -4.40 -0.37
N ILE A 514 -20.12 -3.31 0.25
CA ILE A 514 -21.50 -2.86 0.24
C ILE A 514 -21.54 -1.38 -0.13
N ARG A 515 -22.60 -0.96 -0.84
CA ARG A 515 -22.91 0.46 -1.01
C ARG A 515 -24.03 0.84 -0.08
N ASP A 516 -23.83 1.91 0.66
CA ASP A 516 -24.88 2.48 1.51
C ASP A 516 -26.14 2.84 0.69
N LYS A 517 -27.29 2.59 1.26
CA LYS A 517 -28.57 2.71 0.58
C LYS A 517 -28.90 4.16 0.17
N GLU A 518 -28.53 5.13 1.00
CA GLU A 518 -28.86 6.54 0.82
C GLU A 518 -27.76 7.31 0.10
N THR A 519 -26.52 7.13 0.54
CA THR A 519 -25.36 7.88 0.03
C THR A 519 -24.70 7.22 -1.19
N GLY A 520 -24.89 5.91 -1.37
CA GLY A 520 -24.16 5.13 -2.37
C GLY A 520 -22.68 4.93 -2.03
N TYR A 521 -22.25 5.23 -0.82
CA TYR A 521 -20.87 5.12 -0.38
C TYR A 521 -20.43 3.67 -0.20
N PHE A 522 -19.23 3.38 -0.67
CA PHE A 522 -18.62 2.06 -0.53
C PHE A 522 -18.03 1.85 0.86
N THR A 523 -18.35 0.72 1.44
CA THR A 523 -17.65 0.15 2.60
C THR A 523 -17.08 -1.20 2.22
N ILE A 524 -15.79 -1.39 2.41
CA ILE A 524 -15.09 -2.65 2.14
C ILE A 524 -15.31 -3.58 3.32
N MET A 525 -15.79 -4.78 3.04
CA MET A 525 -16.16 -5.78 4.06
C MET A 525 -15.04 -6.80 4.33
N GLY A 526 -13.95 -6.75 3.57
CA GLY A 526 -12.83 -7.68 3.62
C GLY A 526 -12.70 -8.50 2.34
N ARG A 527 -11.77 -9.46 2.35
CA ARG A 527 -11.56 -10.36 1.21
C ARG A 527 -12.75 -11.29 1.03
N ILE A 528 -13.11 -11.60 -0.23
CA ILE A 528 -14.19 -12.57 -0.49
C ILE A 528 -13.87 -13.96 0.07
N ASP A 529 -12.61 -14.34 0.14
CA ASP A 529 -12.14 -15.58 0.78
C ASP A 529 -12.20 -15.52 2.32
N ASP A 530 -12.40 -14.34 2.90
CA ASP A 530 -12.55 -14.09 4.34
C ASP A 530 -14.02 -13.89 4.76
N VAL A 531 -14.97 -13.95 3.83
CA VAL A 531 -16.41 -13.90 4.14
C VAL A 531 -16.82 -15.20 4.84
N LEU A 532 -17.42 -15.04 6.02
CA LEU A 532 -17.91 -16.14 6.84
C LEU A 532 -19.29 -16.61 6.35
N ASN A 533 -19.51 -17.91 6.34
CA ASN A 533 -20.83 -18.50 6.06
C ASN A 533 -21.34 -19.25 7.29
N VAL A 534 -21.98 -18.53 8.19
CA VAL A 534 -22.49 -19.06 9.45
C VAL A 534 -23.99 -19.30 9.35
N SER A 535 -24.43 -20.54 9.43
CA SER A 535 -25.84 -20.94 9.33
C SER A 535 -26.57 -20.39 8.09
N GLY A 536 -25.85 -20.31 6.96
CA GLY A 536 -26.38 -19.78 5.70
C GLY A 536 -26.34 -18.26 5.56
N HIS A 537 -25.88 -17.54 6.58
CA HIS A 537 -25.67 -16.10 6.52
C HIS A 537 -24.23 -15.78 6.16
N ARG A 538 -24.04 -14.93 5.16
CA ARG A 538 -22.72 -14.44 4.74
C ARG A 538 -22.40 -13.11 5.44
N MET A 539 -21.37 -13.11 6.25
CA MET A 539 -20.93 -11.95 7.04
C MET A 539 -19.48 -11.61 6.75
N GLY A 540 -19.17 -10.32 6.67
CA GLY A 540 -17.78 -9.84 6.61
C GLY A 540 -17.09 -9.99 7.96
N THR A 541 -15.86 -10.50 7.96
CA THR A 541 -15.04 -10.56 9.19
C THR A 541 -14.84 -9.18 9.81
N MET A 542 -14.75 -8.15 8.97
CA MET A 542 -14.53 -6.75 9.38
C MET A 542 -15.60 -6.21 10.34
N GLU A 543 -16.85 -6.60 10.18
CA GLU A 543 -17.93 -6.11 11.05
C GLU A 543 -17.77 -6.63 12.47
N ILE A 544 -17.40 -7.91 12.59
CA ILE A 544 -17.16 -8.55 13.89
C ILE A 544 -15.89 -7.99 14.53
N GLU A 545 -14.84 -7.79 13.75
CA GLU A 545 -13.59 -7.16 14.20
C GLU A 545 -13.85 -5.73 14.70
N SER A 546 -14.64 -4.95 13.98
CA SER A 546 -15.03 -3.59 14.38
C SER A 546 -15.83 -3.58 15.67
N ALA A 547 -16.80 -4.49 15.84
CA ALA A 547 -17.56 -4.62 17.07
C ALA A 547 -16.66 -4.99 18.26
N LEU A 548 -15.70 -5.87 18.07
CA LEU A 548 -14.72 -6.21 19.12
C LEU A 548 -13.85 -5.01 19.49
N VAL A 549 -13.34 -4.27 18.52
CA VAL A 549 -12.49 -3.09 18.76
C VAL A 549 -13.25 -1.91 19.35
N ALA A 550 -14.57 -1.81 19.13
CA ALA A 550 -15.44 -0.86 19.81
C ALA A 550 -15.54 -1.11 21.33
N ASN A 551 -15.20 -2.29 21.81
CA ASN A 551 -15.08 -2.55 23.24
C ASN A 551 -13.84 -1.82 23.81
N PRO A 552 -14.01 -1.03 24.91
CA PRO A 552 -12.90 -0.23 25.47
C PRO A 552 -11.64 -1.01 25.85
N LEU A 553 -11.78 -2.30 26.11
CA LEU A 553 -10.66 -3.17 26.52
C LEU A 553 -9.86 -3.73 25.35
N VAL A 554 -10.39 -3.66 24.12
CA VAL A 554 -9.79 -4.29 22.93
C VAL A 554 -8.94 -3.27 22.17
N ALA A 555 -7.69 -3.64 21.87
CA ALA A 555 -6.77 -2.87 21.04
C ALA A 555 -6.87 -3.29 19.57
N GLU A 556 -6.88 -4.61 19.33
CA GLU A 556 -6.95 -5.17 17.98
C GLU A 556 -7.76 -6.48 17.99
N ALA A 557 -8.37 -6.80 16.87
CA ALA A 557 -9.02 -8.06 16.66
C ALA A 557 -8.85 -8.54 15.22
N ALA A 558 -8.77 -9.86 15.03
CA ALA A 558 -8.86 -10.50 13.73
C ALA A 558 -9.81 -11.71 13.83
N VAL A 559 -10.64 -11.88 12.82
CA VAL A 559 -11.67 -12.91 12.80
C VAL A 559 -11.46 -13.81 11.60
N VAL A 560 -11.64 -15.11 11.82
CA VAL A 560 -11.59 -16.14 10.76
C VAL A 560 -12.70 -17.15 10.93
N GLY A 561 -13.08 -17.80 9.83
CA GLY A 561 -13.96 -18.97 9.86
C GLY A 561 -13.20 -20.26 10.14
N ARG A 562 -13.87 -21.16 10.84
CA ARG A 562 -13.46 -22.55 11.00
C ARG A 562 -14.64 -23.45 10.61
N PRO A 563 -14.43 -24.54 9.85
CA PRO A 563 -15.49 -25.50 9.56
C PRO A 563 -16.19 -25.99 10.83
N ASP A 564 -17.51 -26.08 10.79
CA ASP A 564 -18.36 -26.51 11.90
C ASP A 564 -19.52 -27.37 11.35
N GLU A 565 -19.74 -28.55 11.93
CA GLU A 565 -20.73 -29.52 11.44
C GLU A 565 -22.18 -29.01 11.53
N THR A 566 -22.44 -28.07 12.45
CA THR A 566 -23.80 -27.57 12.70
C THR A 566 -24.12 -26.32 11.92
N THR A 567 -23.15 -25.42 11.83
CA THR A 567 -23.34 -24.07 11.25
C THR A 567 -22.69 -23.89 9.88
N GLY A 568 -22.02 -24.93 9.35
CA GLY A 568 -21.17 -24.89 8.16
C GLY A 568 -19.82 -24.26 8.48
N GLU A 569 -19.82 -23.04 8.98
CA GLU A 569 -18.66 -22.36 9.58
C GLU A 569 -19.02 -21.79 10.95
N THR A 570 -18.00 -21.66 11.79
CA THR A 570 -18.09 -20.95 13.07
C THR A 570 -17.03 -19.88 13.16
N ILE A 571 -17.30 -18.88 13.97
CA ILE A 571 -16.48 -17.69 14.12
C ILE A 571 -15.42 -17.91 15.21
N VAL A 572 -14.15 -17.74 14.86
CA VAL A 572 -13.02 -17.70 15.80
C VAL A 572 -12.40 -16.31 15.76
N ALA A 573 -12.33 -15.65 16.90
CA ALA A 573 -11.75 -14.33 17.04
C ALA A 573 -10.39 -14.40 17.77
N PHE A 574 -9.42 -13.66 17.27
CA PHE A 574 -8.11 -13.46 17.90
C PHE A 574 -8.06 -12.01 18.36
N VAL A 575 -7.84 -11.81 19.66
CA VAL A 575 -8.00 -10.50 20.31
C VAL A 575 -6.74 -10.10 21.05
N VAL A 576 -6.33 -8.85 20.85
CA VAL A 576 -5.28 -8.17 21.61
C VAL A 576 -5.94 -7.14 22.52
N LEU A 577 -5.74 -7.25 23.81
CA LEU A 577 -6.26 -6.27 24.78
C LEU A 577 -5.31 -5.08 24.91
N LYS A 578 -5.83 -3.94 25.33
CA LYS A 578 -5.05 -2.74 25.68
C LYS A 578 -4.19 -2.97 26.91
N GLY A 579 -4.70 -3.76 27.87
CA GLY A 579 -4.00 -4.18 29.08
C GLY A 579 -3.22 -5.50 28.92
N THR A 580 -2.88 -6.10 30.05
CA THR A 580 -2.17 -7.39 30.10
C THR A 580 -3.04 -8.52 29.54
N ARG A 581 -2.43 -9.44 28.80
CA ARG A 581 -3.11 -10.63 28.30
C ARG A 581 -3.66 -11.47 29.46
N PRO A 582 -4.98 -11.80 29.47
CA PRO A 582 -5.58 -12.61 30.52
C PRO A 582 -5.15 -14.07 30.39
N SER A 583 -5.22 -14.83 31.48
CA SER A 583 -4.94 -16.25 31.51
C SER A 583 -5.92 -16.98 32.43
N GLY A 584 -6.03 -18.30 32.26
CA GLY A 584 -6.89 -19.15 33.11
C GLY A 584 -8.36 -18.70 33.12
N ASP A 585 -8.95 -18.61 34.30
CA ASP A 585 -10.38 -18.27 34.45
C ASP A 585 -10.69 -16.82 34.07
N ASP A 586 -9.76 -15.89 34.22
CA ASP A 586 -9.92 -14.51 33.77
C ASP A 586 -10.02 -14.43 32.25
N ALA A 587 -9.26 -15.25 31.53
CA ALA A 587 -9.36 -15.33 30.07
C ALA A 587 -10.73 -15.88 29.63
N LYS A 588 -11.24 -16.92 30.29
CA LYS A 588 -12.58 -17.47 30.01
C LYS A 588 -13.70 -16.48 30.26
N LYS A 589 -13.60 -15.74 31.36
CA LYS A 589 -14.57 -14.68 31.70
C LYS A 589 -14.52 -13.57 30.64
N MET A 590 -13.33 -13.06 30.34
CA MET A 590 -13.14 -12.02 29.33
C MET A 590 -13.65 -12.45 27.95
N ALA A 591 -13.37 -13.68 27.55
CA ALA A 591 -13.88 -14.24 26.29
C ALA A 591 -15.41 -14.28 26.27
N THR A 592 -16.04 -14.66 27.37
CA THR A 592 -17.50 -14.69 27.50
C THR A 592 -18.09 -13.29 27.42
N ASP A 593 -17.48 -12.31 28.09
CA ASP A 593 -17.93 -10.91 28.08
C ASP A 593 -17.82 -10.30 26.68
N LEU A 594 -16.70 -10.51 25.98
CA LEU A 594 -16.51 -10.04 24.59
C LEU A 594 -17.44 -10.75 23.60
N ARG A 595 -17.69 -12.02 23.77
CA ARG A 595 -18.69 -12.75 22.96
C ARG A 595 -20.11 -12.16 23.14
N ASN A 596 -20.49 -11.86 24.39
CA ASN A 596 -21.78 -11.23 24.69
C ASN A 596 -21.83 -9.80 24.16
N TRP A 597 -20.72 -9.06 24.22
CA TRP A 597 -20.59 -7.75 23.62
C TRP A 597 -20.88 -7.77 22.12
N VAL A 598 -20.21 -8.65 21.36
CA VAL A 598 -20.48 -8.81 19.91
C VAL A 598 -21.92 -9.19 19.64
N GLY A 599 -22.48 -10.12 20.44
CA GLY A 599 -23.87 -10.52 20.31
C GLY A 599 -24.87 -9.39 20.56
N LYS A 600 -24.52 -8.42 21.41
CA LYS A 600 -25.31 -7.21 21.67
C LYS A 600 -25.16 -6.19 20.54
N GLU A 601 -23.94 -5.94 20.08
CA GLU A 601 -23.63 -4.91 19.06
C GLU A 601 -24.15 -5.30 17.67
N ILE A 602 -23.99 -6.57 17.28
CA ILE A 602 -24.30 -7.03 15.92
C ILE A 602 -25.53 -7.97 15.92
N GLY A 603 -25.55 -8.89 16.86
CA GLY A 603 -26.59 -9.92 16.92
C GLY A 603 -26.03 -11.31 17.22
N PRO A 604 -26.91 -12.26 17.63
CA PRO A 604 -26.48 -13.59 18.10
C PRO A 604 -25.70 -14.38 17.07
N ILE A 605 -25.97 -14.18 15.77
CA ILE A 605 -25.36 -14.92 14.67
C ILE A 605 -23.88 -14.57 14.48
N ALA A 606 -23.50 -13.32 14.81
CA ALA A 606 -22.13 -12.83 14.71
C ALA A 606 -21.26 -13.16 15.93
N LYS A 607 -21.87 -13.79 16.95
CA LYS A 607 -21.20 -14.10 18.22
C LYS A 607 -20.09 -15.13 18.01
N PRO A 608 -18.80 -14.78 18.27
CA PRO A 608 -17.72 -15.75 18.14
C PRO A 608 -17.95 -17.00 19.01
N LYS A 609 -17.72 -18.18 18.46
CA LYS A 609 -17.75 -19.43 19.23
C LYS A 609 -16.55 -19.52 20.15
N GLU A 610 -15.43 -18.98 19.70
CA GLU A 610 -14.15 -19.03 20.39
C GLU A 610 -13.43 -17.70 20.28
N ILE A 611 -12.78 -17.27 21.38
CA ILE A 611 -11.87 -16.12 21.42
C ILE A 611 -10.52 -16.58 21.94
N ARG A 612 -9.43 -16.22 21.25
CA ARG A 612 -8.06 -16.46 21.66
C ARG A 612 -7.34 -15.14 21.89
N PHE A 613 -6.63 -15.04 23.00
CA PHE A 613 -5.89 -13.83 23.35
C PHE A 613 -4.40 -13.94 23.00
N GLY A 614 -3.86 -12.91 22.39
CA GLY A 614 -2.43 -12.76 22.12
C GLY A 614 -1.90 -11.40 22.56
N ASP A 615 -0.58 -11.29 22.71
CA ASP A 615 0.06 -10.00 22.94
C ASP A 615 0.10 -9.16 21.66
N ASN A 616 0.01 -9.81 20.50
CA ASN A 616 -0.08 -9.22 19.18
C ASN A 616 -0.84 -10.18 18.23
N LEU A 617 -1.13 -9.72 17.01
CA LEU A 617 -1.62 -10.57 15.92
C LEU A 617 -0.46 -10.93 14.98
N PRO A 618 -0.51 -12.09 14.27
CA PRO A 618 0.48 -12.41 13.26
C PRO A 618 0.34 -11.44 12.09
N LYS A 619 1.36 -10.63 11.90
CA LYS A 619 1.40 -9.58 10.87
C LYS A 619 2.61 -9.75 9.98
N THR A 620 2.45 -9.36 8.74
CA THR A 620 3.61 -9.09 7.89
C THR A 620 4.36 -7.89 8.44
N ARG A 621 5.60 -7.73 8.03
CA ARG A 621 6.41 -6.55 8.39
C ARG A 621 5.83 -5.22 7.90
N SER A 622 4.87 -5.26 6.99
CA SER A 622 4.06 -4.08 6.58
C SER A 622 2.86 -3.81 7.51
N GLY A 623 2.69 -4.62 8.54
CA GLY A 623 1.57 -4.51 9.47
C GLY A 623 0.28 -5.22 9.03
N LYS A 624 0.25 -5.88 7.87
CA LYS A 624 -0.93 -6.61 7.40
C LYS A 624 -1.12 -7.92 8.16
N ILE A 625 -2.33 -8.12 8.71
CA ILE A 625 -2.68 -9.35 9.43
C ILE A 625 -2.65 -10.56 8.49
N MET A 626 -1.97 -11.61 8.91
CA MET A 626 -1.83 -12.85 8.13
C MET A 626 -2.95 -13.84 8.46
N ARG A 627 -4.18 -13.53 8.00
CA ARG A 627 -5.39 -14.33 8.30
C ARG A 627 -5.26 -15.80 7.91
N ARG A 628 -4.49 -16.12 6.87
CA ARG A 628 -4.23 -17.52 6.50
C ARG A 628 -3.60 -18.33 7.64
N LEU A 629 -2.68 -17.73 8.40
CA LEU A 629 -2.06 -18.39 9.56
C LEU A 629 -3.06 -18.53 10.71
N LEU A 630 -3.91 -17.51 10.92
CA LEU A 630 -4.98 -17.57 11.92
C LEU A 630 -6.01 -18.65 11.60
N ARG A 631 -6.36 -18.85 10.32
CA ARG A 631 -7.24 -19.95 9.91
C ARG A 631 -6.64 -21.33 10.22
N THR A 632 -5.35 -21.51 9.91
CA THR A 632 -4.63 -22.76 10.23
C THR A 632 -4.63 -23.01 11.73
N LEU A 633 -4.33 -21.97 12.53
CA LEU A 633 -4.40 -22.05 14.00
C LEU A 633 -5.82 -22.34 14.51
N ALA A 634 -6.84 -21.70 13.93
CA ALA A 634 -8.23 -21.92 14.32
C ALA A 634 -8.69 -23.37 14.08
N LYS A 635 -8.17 -24.00 13.02
CA LYS A 635 -8.44 -25.41 12.70
C LYS A 635 -7.62 -26.39 13.55
N GLY A 636 -6.60 -25.92 14.27
CA GLY A 636 -5.66 -26.76 15.01
C GLY A 636 -4.66 -27.52 14.12
N GLU A 637 -4.46 -27.07 12.89
CA GLU A 637 -3.52 -27.63 11.92
C GLU A 637 -2.11 -27.12 12.14
N GLU A 638 -1.10 -27.88 11.69
CA GLU A 638 0.29 -27.41 11.68
C GLU A 638 0.50 -26.34 10.59
N ILE A 639 1.30 -25.32 10.94
CA ILE A 639 1.64 -24.26 10.00
C ILE A 639 2.76 -24.77 9.07
N THR A 640 2.36 -25.17 7.86
CA THR A 640 3.27 -25.57 6.77
C THR A 640 3.51 -24.47 5.76
N GLN A 641 2.81 -23.34 5.92
CA GLN A 641 2.82 -22.20 5.01
C GLN A 641 4.07 -21.33 5.21
N ASP A 642 4.42 -20.57 4.17
CA ASP A 642 5.52 -19.61 4.23
C ASP A 642 5.27 -18.54 5.31
N THR A 643 6.13 -18.50 6.31
CA THR A 643 6.14 -17.52 7.40
C THR A 643 7.25 -16.47 7.26
N SER A 644 7.98 -16.47 6.15
CA SER A 644 9.15 -15.61 5.91
C SER A 644 8.86 -14.11 6.01
N THR A 645 7.59 -13.72 5.80
CA THR A 645 7.13 -12.34 5.89
C THR A 645 6.62 -11.96 7.28
N LEU A 646 6.56 -12.92 8.21
CA LEU A 646 6.05 -12.71 9.56
C LEU A 646 7.01 -11.88 10.41
N GLU A 647 6.50 -10.85 11.05
CA GLU A 647 7.30 -9.94 11.88
C GLU A 647 7.83 -10.63 13.14
N ASN A 648 6.98 -11.42 13.81
CA ASN A 648 7.33 -12.12 15.04
C ASN A 648 6.76 -13.54 15.08
N PRO A 649 7.55 -14.58 14.78
CA PRO A 649 7.09 -15.97 14.80
C PRO A 649 6.61 -16.47 16.17
N ALA A 650 7.13 -15.93 17.27
CA ALA A 650 6.75 -16.37 18.62
C ALA A 650 5.27 -16.16 18.96
N ILE A 651 4.60 -15.22 18.25
CA ILE A 651 3.18 -14.95 18.45
C ILE A 651 2.29 -16.14 18.08
N LEU A 652 2.73 -16.97 17.16
CA LEU A 652 1.96 -18.14 16.71
C LEU A 652 1.78 -19.17 17.84
N GLU A 653 2.78 -19.34 18.68
CA GLU A 653 2.70 -20.27 19.82
C GLU A 653 1.71 -19.78 20.88
N GLN A 654 1.63 -18.47 21.11
CA GLN A 654 0.64 -17.89 22.04
C GLN A 654 -0.79 -18.12 21.56
N LEU A 655 -1.02 -18.02 20.25
CA LEU A 655 -2.35 -18.11 19.65
C LEU A 655 -2.81 -19.55 19.36
N LYS A 656 -1.95 -20.55 19.54
CA LYS A 656 -2.33 -21.97 19.44
C LYS A 656 -3.27 -22.41 20.57
N GLN A 657 -3.16 -21.80 21.72
CA GLN A 657 -3.91 -22.20 22.92
C GLN A 657 -5.30 -21.54 22.90
N ALA A 658 -6.35 -22.35 22.84
CA ALA A 658 -7.71 -21.89 23.10
C ALA A 658 -7.86 -21.50 24.57
N THR A 659 -8.60 -20.45 24.83
CA THR A 659 -8.99 -20.04 26.20
C THR A 659 -10.24 -20.73 26.65
#